data_a248cb2442a5c350176e577b6800362a
#
_entry.id   a248cb2442a5c350176e577b6800362a
#
_cell.length_a   1.000
_cell.length_b   1.000
_cell.length_c   1.000
_cell.angle_alpha   90.00
_cell.angle_beta   90.00
_cell.angle_gamma   90.00
#
_symmetry.space_group_name_H-M   'P 1'
#
loop_
_entity.id
_entity.type
_entity.pdbx_description
1 polymer ?
#
loop_
_entity_poly.entity_id
_entity_poly.type
_entity_poly.pdbx_seq_one_letter_code
_entity_poly.pdbx_strand_id
1 'polypeptide(L)'
;MKTFRKTLIASVIAMAVAAPTALATEMAKPAGTKGHGEAQIGQSRTNQFWWPEQLDLSSLRDHDGRSNPYGPDFDYAEAFSKLDLAQVKKDVNDLLTQSQDWWPADYGNYGPFFIRLAWHSAGTYRTLDGRGGGEGGQQRFDPLNSWPDNGNLDKARRLLWPIKQKYGASLSWGDLMILAGTVGMENMGFETYGFAGGRSDDWEPDIVYWGPEVEMLASDREDKNGTLQRPLGATHMGLIYVNPEGPKGVPDALASARNIRTSFGRMAMNDEETVALAAGGHTFGKMHGAHKAKDCLEREPGAAPIEQQGLGWKNNCGKGHSEDTVTSGLEGAWTQAPTQWTTLYLSNLLNYEWKQVQSPAGAIQWIPTDESLHKSVPDAHVEGVFHAPVMTTADMAFKYDPEYRKIAERFLANPEEFRLAFAKAWYKLTHRDMGPKTRYLGDEVPAEAMIWQDPVPEVDHKLVSERQVKALKRDILDSGLTTSELIRTAWAAAASFRAGDKRGGANGARIMLAPQKDWAVNNPAEVAKVTAELAKIQQSFNKKARRGVKISMADMIVLGGAAGVEKAAADAGVKVEVPFVPGRTDATQEMTDVASFALLEPTADAFRNYFNKETSYRSPAEMMVDKADQLNLTVPEMTVLVGGMRVLGGNTGNNEHGVFTDKVGTLTNDFFVNLLDMSTVWKKADQEGLYNGYDRSSGEQKYSATTVDLIFGSNTELRAVAEVYAFNDSQEKFVNDFVKAWTKVMQLDRFDLRHEL
;
A
#
# COMPACT_ATOMS: atom_id res chain seq x y z
N MET A 1 -0.78 -52.90 53.51
CA MET A 1 -0.56 -52.91 52.04
C MET A 1 -1.58 -52.17 51.21
N LYS A 2 -2.79 -51.93 51.69
CA LYS A 2 -3.86 -51.20 50.90
C LYS A 2 -3.74 -49.65 50.96
N THR A 3 -3.12 -49.10 51.98
CA THR A 3 -2.98 -47.63 52.17
C THR A 3 -1.84 -47.04 51.34
N PHE A 4 -0.77 -47.81 51.09
CA PHE A 4 0.37 -47.33 50.33
C PHE A 4 0.08 -47.20 48.79
N ARG A 5 -0.83 -48.07 48.25
CA ARG A 5 -1.20 -47.99 46.84
C ARG A 5 -2.10 -46.79 46.51
N LYS A 6 -2.92 -46.32 47.45
CA LYS A 6 -3.79 -45.16 47.21
C LYS A 6 -3.03 -43.84 47.19
N THR A 7 -1.97 -43.72 48.03
CA THR A 7 -1.14 -42.51 48.07
C THR A 7 -0.27 -42.36 46.80
N LEU A 8 0.24 -43.49 46.28
CA LEU A 8 1.04 -43.48 45.07
C LEU A 8 0.25 -43.11 43.82
N ILE A 9 -1.01 -43.58 43.71
CA ILE A 9 -1.91 -43.27 42.60
C ILE A 9 -2.36 -41.79 42.65
N ALA A 10 -2.62 -41.25 43.84
CA ALA A 10 -2.95 -39.84 43.99
C ALA A 10 -1.76 -38.91 43.64
N SER A 11 -0.52 -39.27 43.99
CA SER A 11 0.68 -38.52 43.66
C SER A 11 1.02 -38.56 42.14
N VAL A 12 0.81 -39.70 41.48
CA VAL A 12 1.01 -39.81 40.02
C VAL A 12 -0.06 -39.05 39.26
N ILE A 13 -1.33 -39.06 39.72
CA ILE A 13 -2.40 -38.26 39.08
C ILE A 13 -2.14 -36.76 39.31
N ALA A 14 -1.66 -36.35 40.48
CA ALA A 14 -1.35 -34.94 40.74
C ALA A 14 -0.18 -34.46 39.91
N MET A 15 0.86 -35.29 39.70
CA MET A 15 1.98 -34.93 38.79
C MET A 15 1.56 -34.94 37.33
N ALA A 16 0.70 -35.83 36.88
CA ALA A 16 0.22 -35.86 35.48
C ALA A 16 -0.73 -34.71 35.13
N VAL A 17 -1.40 -34.12 36.11
CA VAL A 17 -2.31 -32.96 35.92
C VAL A 17 -1.52 -31.64 36.08
N ALA A 18 -0.45 -31.60 36.87
CA ALA A 18 0.34 -30.38 37.07
C ALA A 18 1.38 -30.16 35.95
N ALA A 19 1.93 -31.23 35.36
CA ALA A 19 2.94 -31.11 34.32
C ALA A 19 2.45 -30.45 33.01
N PRO A 20 1.24 -30.71 32.50
CA PRO A 20 0.76 -30.01 31.32
C PRO A 20 0.50 -28.52 31.54
N THR A 21 0.07 -28.12 32.74
CA THR A 21 -0.19 -26.70 33.06
C THR A 21 1.12 -25.90 33.20
N ALA A 22 2.15 -26.47 33.80
CA ALA A 22 3.44 -25.81 33.92
C ALA A 22 4.15 -25.69 32.56
N LEU A 23 4.10 -26.73 31.72
CA LEU A 23 4.62 -26.66 30.34
C LEU A 23 3.84 -25.66 29.47
N ALA A 24 2.52 -25.62 29.57
CA ALA A 24 1.71 -24.68 28.83
C ALA A 24 2.01 -23.22 29.23
N THR A 25 2.27 -22.98 30.52
CA THR A 25 2.58 -21.63 31.02
C THR A 25 3.98 -21.18 30.61
N GLU A 26 4.98 -22.08 30.56
CA GLU A 26 6.32 -21.76 30.07
C GLU A 26 6.38 -21.61 28.55
N MET A 27 5.64 -22.41 27.80
CA MET A 27 5.56 -22.28 26.33
C MET A 27 4.77 -21.06 25.87
N ALA A 28 3.94 -20.47 26.74
CA ALA A 28 3.16 -19.27 26.42
C ALA A 28 3.94 -17.94 26.50
N LYS A 29 5.23 -17.98 26.85
CA LYS A 29 6.12 -16.81 26.84
C LYS A 29 7.11 -16.94 25.68
N PRO A 30 6.81 -16.40 24.51
CA PRO A 30 7.83 -16.31 23.46
C PRO A 30 8.96 -15.41 23.95
N ALA A 31 10.18 -15.90 23.88
CA ALA A 31 11.37 -15.12 24.21
C ALA A 31 11.40 -13.90 23.26
N GLY A 32 11.15 -12.70 23.77
CA GLY A 32 11.38 -11.44 23.05
C GLY A 32 10.17 -10.55 22.78
N THR A 33 8.92 -10.94 23.06
CA THR A 33 7.76 -10.06 22.86
C THR A 33 7.37 -9.37 24.17
N LYS A 34 8.02 -8.28 24.49
CA LYS A 34 7.47 -7.30 25.42
C LYS A 34 6.36 -6.55 24.71
N GLY A 35 5.09 -6.83 25.03
CA GLY A 35 3.98 -6.04 24.51
C GLY A 35 2.68 -6.79 24.14
N HIS A 36 2.74 -8.11 23.96
CA HIS A 36 1.50 -8.87 23.80
C HIS A 36 0.99 -9.33 25.16
N GLY A 37 -0.26 -8.99 25.51
CA GLY A 37 -0.88 -9.43 26.76
C GLY A 37 -0.77 -10.94 26.93
N GLU A 38 -0.63 -11.42 28.18
CA GLU A 38 -0.58 -12.85 28.45
C GLU A 38 -1.85 -13.52 27.91
N ALA A 39 -1.68 -14.61 27.16
CA ALA A 39 -2.83 -15.38 26.69
C ALA A 39 -3.54 -15.96 27.89
N GLN A 40 -4.82 -15.66 28.05
CA GLN A 40 -5.64 -16.27 29.09
C GLN A 40 -5.88 -17.76 28.76
N ILE A 41 -5.87 -18.60 29.80
CA ILE A 41 -6.14 -20.03 29.65
C ILE A 41 -7.51 -20.21 28.98
N GLY A 42 -7.58 -21.04 27.95
CA GLY A 42 -8.80 -21.33 27.18
C GLY A 42 -9.15 -20.31 26.09
N GLN A 43 -8.36 -19.24 25.87
CA GLN A 43 -8.56 -18.32 24.78
C GLN A 43 -7.97 -18.89 23.48
N SER A 44 -8.80 -18.99 22.43
CA SER A 44 -8.33 -19.36 21.09
C SER A 44 -7.40 -18.31 20.51
N ARG A 45 -6.36 -18.73 19.84
CA ARG A 45 -5.37 -17.89 19.17
C ARG A 45 -5.07 -18.44 17.78
N THR A 46 -4.63 -17.57 16.87
CA THR A 46 -4.20 -17.95 15.53
C THR A 46 -2.92 -18.77 15.57
N ASN A 47 -2.62 -19.49 14.48
CA ASN A 47 -1.35 -20.22 14.36
C ASN A 47 -0.14 -19.32 14.51
N GLN A 48 -0.17 -18.08 14.02
CA GLN A 48 0.91 -17.11 14.15
C GLN A 48 1.26 -16.80 15.62
N PHE A 49 0.26 -16.80 16.52
CA PHE A 49 0.49 -16.68 17.96
C PHE A 49 1.27 -17.88 18.53
N TRP A 50 0.87 -19.10 18.11
CA TRP A 50 1.49 -20.35 18.58
C TRP A 50 2.83 -20.64 17.92
N TRP A 51 2.98 -20.26 16.66
CA TRP A 51 4.17 -20.46 15.84
C TRP A 51 4.45 -19.22 14.97
N PRO A 52 5.10 -18.19 15.56
CA PRO A 52 5.32 -16.89 14.88
C PRO A 52 6.17 -16.96 13.61
N GLU A 53 7.02 -17.99 13.50
CA GLU A 53 7.93 -18.18 12.35
C GLU A 53 7.26 -18.97 11.19
N GLN A 54 6.01 -19.40 11.36
CA GLN A 54 5.27 -20.04 10.27
C GLN A 54 4.96 -19.02 9.17
N LEU A 55 5.03 -19.46 7.89
CA LEU A 55 4.63 -18.63 6.76
C LEU A 55 3.19 -18.14 6.96
N ASP A 56 3.00 -16.83 7.03
CA ASP A 56 1.72 -16.18 7.19
C ASP A 56 1.02 -16.02 5.84
N LEU A 57 -0.17 -16.59 5.70
CA LEU A 57 -1.03 -16.52 4.52
C LEU A 57 -2.23 -15.59 4.73
N SER A 58 -2.29 -14.86 5.84
CA SER A 58 -3.47 -14.04 6.21
C SER A 58 -3.76 -12.94 5.18
N SER A 59 -2.73 -12.31 4.61
CA SER A 59 -2.89 -11.29 3.57
C SER A 59 -3.65 -11.77 2.32
N LEU A 60 -3.62 -13.07 2.03
CA LEU A 60 -4.38 -13.65 0.91
C LEU A 60 -5.88 -13.89 1.23
N ARG A 61 -6.34 -13.43 2.39
CA ARG A 61 -7.74 -13.49 2.87
C ARG A 61 -8.23 -12.15 3.36
N ASP A 62 -7.38 -11.13 3.25
CA ASP A 62 -7.68 -9.78 3.67
C ASP A 62 -8.81 -9.20 2.79
N HIS A 63 -9.64 -8.35 3.38
CA HIS A 63 -10.75 -7.69 2.69
C HIS A 63 -11.71 -8.65 1.93
N ASP A 64 -11.93 -9.85 2.49
CA ASP A 64 -12.86 -10.81 1.89
C ASP A 64 -14.26 -10.20 1.73
N GLY A 65 -14.86 -10.34 0.55
CA GLY A 65 -16.19 -9.78 0.27
C GLY A 65 -17.28 -10.19 1.23
N ARG A 66 -17.10 -11.30 1.96
CA ARG A 66 -18.02 -11.73 3.05
C ARG A 66 -17.93 -10.82 4.28
N SER A 67 -16.84 -10.10 4.48
CA SER A 67 -16.67 -9.11 5.55
C SER A 67 -17.31 -7.75 5.21
N ASN A 68 -17.67 -7.52 3.94
CA ASN A 68 -18.31 -6.28 3.51
C ASN A 68 -19.79 -6.24 3.97
N PRO A 69 -20.18 -5.28 4.85
CA PRO A 69 -21.56 -5.20 5.34
C PRO A 69 -22.59 -4.80 4.27
N TYR A 70 -22.15 -4.26 3.12
CA TYR A 70 -23.01 -3.98 1.98
C TYR A 70 -23.17 -5.18 1.04
N GLY A 71 -22.40 -6.27 1.27
CA GLY A 71 -22.38 -7.47 0.43
C GLY A 71 -21.42 -7.36 -0.77
N PRO A 72 -21.19 -8.49 -1.45
CA PRO A 72 -20.19 -8.57 -2.53
C PRO A 72 -20.57 -7.82 -3.80
N ASP A 73 -21.85 -7.52 -4.01
CA ASP A 73 -22.37 -6.85 -5.21
C ASP A 73 -22.39 -5.31 -5.08
N PHE A 74 -21.88 -4.76 -3.97
CA PHE A 74 -21.90 -3.31 -3.75
C PHE A 74 -20.85 -2.63 -4.64
N ASP A 75 -21.31 -1.73 -5.52
CA ASP A 75 -20.45 -0.88 -6.36
C ASP A 75 -20.41 0.55 -5.82
N TYR A 76 -19.26 0.93 -5.27
CA TYR A 76 -19.06 2.27 -4.74
C TYR A 76 -19.08 3.35 -5.85
N ALA A 77 -18.57 3.06 -7.04
CA ALA A 77 -18.59 4.04 -8.14
C ALA A 77 -20.03 4.36 -8.57
N GLU A 78 -20.91 3.34 -8.63
CA GLU A 78 -22.34 3.55 -8.86
C GLU A 78 -22.99 4.34 -7.71
N ALA A 79 -22.64 4.03 -6.46
CA ALA A 79 -23.18 4.75 -5.32
C ALA A 79 -22.72 6.21 -5.29
N PHE A 80 -21.44 6.49 -5.56
CA PHE A 80 -20.88 7.83 -5.64
C PHE A 80 -21.49 8.66 -6.78
N SER A 81 -21.79 8.05 -7.92
CA SER A 81 -22.40 8.75 -9.07
C SER A 81 -23.75 9.40 -8.76
N LYS A 82 -24.38 9.02 -7.66
CA LYS A 82 -25.67 9.57 -7.18
C LYS A 82 -25.49 10.79 -6.27
N LEU A 83 -24.23 11.16 -5.91
CA LEU A 83 -23.96 12.32 -5.08
C LEU A 83 -24.05 13.64 -5.87
N ASP A 84 -24.60 14.63 -5.20
CA ASP A 84 -24.37 16.04 -5.53
C ASP A 84 -23.10 16.48 -4.76
N LEU A 85 -21.94 16.43 -5.41
CA LEU A 85 -20.65 16.77 -4.79
C LEU A 85 -20.61 18.22 -4.31
N ALA A 86 -21.24 19.14 -5.05
CA ALA A 86 -21.30 20.55 -4.65
C ALA A 86 -22.09 20.71 -3.35
N GLN A 87 -23.18 19.95 -3.16
CA GLN A 87 -23.93 19.97 -1.91
C GLN A 87 -23.13 19.35 -0.75
N VAL A 88 -22.36 18.27 -0.99
CA VAL A 88 -21.45 17.70 0.02
C VAL A 88 -20.41 18.72 0.45
N LYS A 89 -19.75 19.40 -0.50
CA LYS A 89 -18.77 20.47 -0.21
C LYS A 89 -19.39 21.59 0.58
N LYS A 90 -20.62 21.99 0.25
CA LYS A 90 -21.35 23.00 1.01
C LYS A 90 -21.61 22.56 2.46
N ASP A 91 -22.03 21.32 2.68
CA ASP A 91 -22.29 20.80 4.02
C ASP A 91 -20.99 20.74 4.85
N VAL A 92 -19.87 20.33 4.23
CA VAL A 92 -18.56 20.37 4.90
C VAL A 92 -18.15 21.81 5.20
N ASN A 93 -18.30 22.73 4.25
CA ASN A 93 -17.97 24.14 4.42
C ASN A 93 -18.77 24.79 5.56
N ASP A 94 -20.08 24.49 5.64
CA ASP A 94 -20.95 25.00 6.70
C ASP A 94 -20.51 24.48 8.08
N LEU A 95 -20.00 23.25 8.17
CA LEU A 95 -19.49 22.66 9.40
C LEU A 95 -18.21 23.34 9.91
N LEU A 96 -17.34 23.82 9.02
CA LEU A 96 -16.01 24.33 9.39
C LEU A 96 -16.04 25.44 10.44
N THR A 97 -17.07 26.28 10.43
CA THR A 97 -17.24 27.40 11.36
C THR A 97 -18.31 27.19 12.42
N GLN A 98 -18.85 25.96 12.51
CA GLN A 98 -19.83 25.59 13.55
C GLN A 98 -19.13 24.92 14.74
N SER A 99 -18.41 25.73 15.53
CA SER A 99 -17.67 25.24 16.69
C SER A 99 -18.58 24.50 17.68
N GLN A 100 -18.15 23.31 18.14
CA GLN A 100 -18.86 22.47 19.07
C GLN A 100 -18.29 22.61 20.49
N ASP A 101 -19.13 22.66 21.50
CA ASP A 101 -18.69 22.84 22.89
C ASP A 101 -17.83 21.68 23.40
N TRP A 102 -18.03 20.47 22.87
CA TRP A 102 -17.27 19.28 23.26
C TRP A 102 -15.88 19.21 22.57
N TRP A 103 -15.66 19.94 21.48
CA TRP A 103 -14.39 20.10 20.78
C TRP A 103 -14.38 21.45 20.05
N PRO A 104 -14.11 22.54 20.74
CA PRO A 104 -14.11 23.88 20.13
C PRO A 104 -13.05 24.03 19.04
N ALA A 105 -13.42 24.74 17.98
CA ALA A 105 -12.54 24.98 16.84
C ALA A 105 -11.43 25.97 17.19
N ASP A 106 -10.18 25.64 16.92
CA ASP A 106 -9.07 26.59 17.00
C ASP A 106 -9.32 27.77 16.07
N TYR A 107 -9.18 28.98 16.57
CA TYR A 107 -9.45 30.22 15.82
C TYR A 107 -10.84 30.25 15.18
N GLY A 108 -11.79 29.47 15.69
CA GLY A 108 -13.17 29.38 15.19
C GLY A 108 -13.32 28.65 13.85
N ASN A 109 -12.32 27.88 13.39
CA ASN A 109 -12.37 27.16 12.12
C ASN A 109 -11.74 25.77 12.21
N TYR A 110 -12.49 24.71 11.83
CA TYR A 110 -11.99 23.34 11.78
C TYR A 110 -11.12 23.01 10.54
N GLY A 111 -10.98 23.95 9.59
CA GLY A 111 -10.22 23.71 8.37
C GLY A 111 -8.82 23.14 8.61
N PRO A 112 -7.98 23.72 9.48
CA PRO A 112 -6.67 23.17 9.79
C PRO A 112 -6.73 21.75 10.36
N PHE A 113 -7.73 21.43 11.15
CA PHE A 113 -7.94 20.11 11.73
C PHE A 113 -8.30 19.07 10.66
N PHE A 114 -9.13 19.44 9.68
CA PHE A 114 -9.48 18.55 8.56
C PHE A 114 -8.36 18.45 7.53
N ILE A 115 -7.53 19.48 7.34
CA ILE A 115 -6.30 19.39 6.55
C ILE A 115 -5.37 18.33 7.17
N ARG A 116 -5.16 18.37 8.49
CA ARG A 116 -4.36 17.38 9.19
C ARG A 116 -4.97 15.98 9.07
N LEU A 117 -6.30 15.83 9.18
CA LEU A 117 -7.00 14.55 8.99
C LEU A 117 -6.71 13.96 7.60
N ALA A 118 -6.87 14.75 6.54
CA ALA A 118 -6.63 14.33 5.16
C ALA A 118 -5.15 14.00 4.90
N TRP A 119 -4.24 14.87 5.37
CA TRP A 119 -2.80 14.66 5.24
C TRP A 119 -2.35 13.37 5.92
N HIS A 120 -2.77 13.13 7.15
CA HIS A 120 -2.40 11.94 7.92
C HIS A 120 -3.10 10.66 7.43
N SER A 121 -4.22 10.77 6.73
CA SER A 121 -4.84 9.66 6.00
C SER A 121 -3.98 9.28 4.78
N ALA A 122 -3.61 10.26 3.96
CA ALA A 122 -2.86 10.04 2.72
C ALA A 122 -1.36 9.76 2.93
N GLY A 123 -0.76 10.32 3.97
CA GLY A 123 0.69 10.31 4.20
C GLY A 123 1.28 8.98 4.66
N THR A 124 0.46 7.96 4.85
CA THR A 124 0.92 6.59 5.11
C THR A 124 1.35 5.84 3.84
N TYR A 125 1.10 6.42 2.65
CA TYR A 125 1.47 5.82 1.37
C TYR A 125 2.99 5.57 1.24
N ARG A 126 3.36 4.41 0.68
CA ARG A 126 4.73 4.02 0.41
C ARG A 126 4.93 3.63 -1.05
N THR A 127 5.89 4.27 -1.72
CA THR A 127 6.21 3.97 -3.12
C THR A 127 6.82 2.58 -3.32
N LEU A 128 7.50 2.03 -2.29
CA LEU A 128 8.24 0.77 -2.42
C LEU A 128 7.33 -0.44 -2.67
N ASP A 129 6.19 -0.49 -1.99
CA ASP A 129 5.23 -1.60 -2.11
C ASP A 129 3.81 -1.12 -2.47
N GLY A 130 3.59 0.19 -2.57
CA GLY A 130 2.30 0.76 -2.96
C GLY A 130 1.23 0.69 -1.86
N ARG A 131 1.58 0.29 -0.64
CA ARG A 131 0.65 0.20 0.48
C ARG A 131 0.51 1.52 1.24
N GLY A 132 -0.51 1.62 2.06
CA GLY A 132 -0.90 2.84 2.76
C GLY A 132 -1.64 3.82 1.85
N GLY A 133 -1.91 5.02 2.35
CA GLY A 133 -2.66 6.05 1.63
C GLY A 133 -4.06 6.29 2.18
N GLY A 134 -4.85 7.07 1.45
CA GLY A 134 -6.21 7.45 1.84
C GLY A 134 -7.29 6.45 1.40
N GLU A 135 -6.97 5.53 0.47
CA GLU A 135 -7.92 4.49 0.02
C GLU A 135 -8.28 3.57 1.20
N GLY A 136 -9.49 3.03 1.20
CA GLY A 136 -9.99 2.19 2.30
C GLY A 136 -10.42 2.95 3.56
N GLY A 137 -10.01 4.22 3.72
CA GLY A 137 -10.28 4.97 4.95
C GLY A 137 -9.58 4.38 6.17
N GLN A 138 -8.39 3.83 5.99
CA GLN A 138 -7.64 3.02 6.96
C GLN A 138 -7.28 3.74 8.27
N GLN A 139 -7.28 5.07 8.30
CA GLN A 139 -7.07 5.84 9.53
C GLN A 139 -8.13 5.55 10.62
N ARG A 140 -9.27 4.95 10.26
CA ARG A 140 -10.31 4.54 11.23
C ARG A 140 -9.89 3.36 12.10
N PHE A 141 -8.91 2.58 11.66
CA PHE A 141 -8.51 1.32 12.28
C PHE A 141 -7.18 1.44 13.01
N ASP A 142 -7.02 0.63 14.08
CA ASP A 142 -5.72 0.44 14.68
C ASP A 142 -4.79 -0.37 13.73
N PRO A 143 -3.46 -0.11 13.75
CA PRO A 143 -2.76 0.76 14.69
C PRO A 143 -2.80 2.26 14.33
N LEU A 144 -3.20 2.64 13.11
CA LEU A 144 -3.15 4.03 12.64
C LEU A 144 -3.97 4.97 13.53
N ASN A 145 -5.18 4.55 13.93
CA ASN A 145 -6.04 5.33 14.82
C ASN A 145 -5.35 5.64 16.17
N SER A 146 -4.52 4.71 16.67
CA SER A 146 -3.85 4.82 17.97
C SER A 146 -2.46 5.49 17.90
N TRP A 147 -1.95 5.80 16.72
CA TRP A 147 -0.64 6.45 16.63
C TRP A 147 -0.62 7.81 17.30
N PRO A 148 0.44 8.16 18.07
CA PRO A 148 0.57 9.49 18.68
C PRO A 148 0.42 10.62 17.69
N ASP A 149 0.92 10.46 16.46
CA ASP A 149 0.83 11.46 15.40
C ASP A 149 -0.62 11.68 14.91
N ASN A 150 -1.50 10.71 15.13
CA ASN A 150 -2.94 10.77 14.84
C ASN A 150 -3.79 11.16 16.06
N GLY A 151 -3.17 11.61 17.14
CA GLY A 151 -3.87 12.05 18.34
C GLY A 151 -4.97 13.06 18.03
N ASN A 152 -6.16 12.82 18.58
CA ASN A 152 -7.40 13.60 18.40
C ASN A 152 -8.06 13.54 17.00
N LEU A 153 -7.51 12.86 15.99
CA LEU A 153 -8.15 12.79 14.67
C LEU A 153 -9.45 11.97 14.65
N ASP A 154 -9.68 11.13 15.66
CA ASP A 154 -10.99 10.52 15.89
C ASP A 154 -12.09 11.59 16.14
N LYS A 155 -11.76 12.73 16.79
CA LYS A 155 -12.67 13.87 16.96
C LYS A 155 -13.00 14.52 15.63
N ALA A 156 -12.03 14.62 14.72
CA ALA A 156 -12.26 15.12 13.37
C ALA A 156 -13.29 14.24 12.62
N ARG A 157 -13.11 12.91 12.68
CA ARG A 157 -14.10 11.97 12.10
C ARG A 157 -15.46 12.08 12.78
N ARG A 158 -15.50 12.30 14.10
CA ARG A 158 -16.77 12.47 14.81
C ARG A 158 -17.48 13.78 14.44
N LEU A 159 -16.75 14.87 14.20
CA LEU A 159 -17.32 16.12 13.66
C LEU A 159 -17.92 15.90 12.27
N LEU A 160 -17.30 15.07 11.43
CA LEU A 160 -17.79 14.72 10.09
C LEU A 160 -18.93 13.70 10.09
N TRP A 161 -19.25 13.05 11.23
CA TRP A 161 -20.27 12.00 11.29
C TRP A 161 -21.66 12.44 10.79
N PRO A 162 -22.19 13.64 11.09
CA PRO A 162 -23.49 14.07 10.56
C PRO A 162 -23.53 14.09 9.02
N ILE A 163 -22.42 14.44 8.38
CA ILE A 163 -22.28 14.44 6.92
C ILE A 163 -22.23 13.00 6.42
N LYS A 164 -21.38 12.17 7.00
CA LYS A 164 -21.31 10.74 6.67
C LYS A 164 -22.67 10.05 6.82
N GLN A 165 -23.38 10.34 7.90
CA GLN A 165 -24.74 9.82 8.14
C GLN A 165 -25.74 10.26 7.08
N LYS A 166 -25.67 11.52 6.62
CA LYS A 166 -26.54 12.09 5.59
C LYS A 166 -26.36 11.39 4.24
N TYR A 167 -25.12 11.14 3.83
CA TYR A 167 -24.81 10.60 2.51
C TYR A 167 -24.61 9.08 2.49
N GLY A 168 -24.42 8.46 3.64
CA GLY A 168 -24.39 7.01 3.83
C GLY A 168 -23.39 6.27 2.95
N ALA A 169 -23.86 5.27 2.23
CA ALA A 169 -23.05 4.45 1.34
C ALA A 169 -22.52 5.18 0.11
N SER A 170 -23.13 6.28 -0.29
CA SER A 170 -22.72 7.06 -1.47
C SER A 170 -21.46 7.90 -1.24
N LEU A 171 -21.04 8.11 0.00
CA LEU A 171 -19.83 8.85 0.37
C LEU A 171 -19.01 8.02 1.35
N SER A 172 -17.91 7.45 0.90
CA SER A 172 -16.99 6.69 1.76
C SER A 172 -16.30 7.57 2.80
N TRP A 173 -15.77 6.97 3.85
CA TRP A 173 -14.87 7.67 4.76
C TRP A 173 -13.55 8.06 4.09
N GLY A 174 -13.03 7.20 3.21
CA GLY A 174 -11.83 7.53 2.42
C GLY A 174 -11.98 8.84 1.67
N ASP A 175 -13.08 8.98 0.91
CA ASP A 175 -13.36 10.20 0.15
C ASP A 175 -13.73 11.39 1.04
N LEU A 176 -14.54 11.19 2.08
CA LEU A 176 -14.95 12.28 2.98
C LEU A 176 -13.77 12.90 3.74
N MET A 177 -12.83 12.09 4.23
CA MET A 177 -11.65 12.61 4.95
C MET A 177 -10.77 13.49 4.04
N ILE A 178 -10.54 13.06 2.82
CA ILE A 178 -9.76 13.84 1.83
C ILE A 178 -10.52 15.09 1.39
N LEU A 179 -11.81 14.96 1.10
CA LEU A 179 -12.66 16.08 0.69
C LEU A 179 -12.73 17.16 1.78
N ALA A 180 -12.84 16.75 3.06
CA ALA A 180 -12.90 17.70 4.17
C ALA A 180 -11.63 18.55 4.29
N GLY A 181 -10.45 17.96 4.08
CA GLY A 181 -9.19 18.72 4.03
C GLY A 181 -9.13 19.69 2.85
N THR A 182 -9.59 19.26 1.68
CA THR A 182 -9.66 20.09 0.47
C THR A 182 -10.60 21.30 0.68
N VAL A 183 -11.82 21.05 1.16
CA VAL A 183 -12.80 22.11 1.46
C VAL A 183 -12.30 23.04 2.58
N GLY A 184 -11.57 22.50 3.57
CA GLY A 184 -10.94 23.29 4.62
C GLY A 184 -9.96 24.34 4.06
N MET A 185 -9.12 23.94 3.10
CA MET A 185 -8.21 24.88 2.42
C MET A 185 -8.96 25.91 1.60
N GLU A 186 -9.98 25.49 0.82
CA GLU A 186 -10.79 26.40 0.02
C GLU A 186 -11.51 27.45 0.87
N ASN A 187 -12.07 27.04 2.02
CA ASN A 187 -12.71 27.96 2.98
C ASN A 187 -11.75 29.03 3.50
N MET A 188 -10.47 28.69 3.67
CA MET A 188 -9.43 29.58 4.13
C MET A 188 -8.72 30.37 3.00
N GLY A 189 -9.28 30.36 1.80
CA GLY A 189 -8.84 31.16 0.65
C GLY A 189 -7.78 30.55 -0.24
N PHE A 190 -7.53 29.24 -0.13
CA PHE A 190 -6.63 28.52 -1.04
C PHE A 190 -7.40 27.87 -2.19
N GLU A 191 -6.94 28.07 -3.42
CA GLU A 191 -7.48 27.43 -4.60
C GLU A 191 -6.80 26.08 -4.81
N THR A 192 -7.53 24.99 -4.59
CA THR A 192 -7.03 23.62 -4.77
C THR A 192 -6.92 23.24 -6.25
N TYR A 193 -6.15 22.16 -6.55
CA TYR A 193 -6.00 21.70 -7.94
C TYR A 193 -7.22 20.91 -8.44
N GLY A 194 -8.03 20.40 -7.52
CA GLY A 194 -9.23 19.61 -7.76
C GLY A 194 -9.40 18.49 -6.73
N PHE A 195 -10.40 17.68 -6.94
CA PHE A 195 -10.74 16.52 -6.13
C PHE A 195 -11.25 15.38 -7.00
N ALA A 196 -10.89 14.16 -6.69
CA ALA A 196 -11.50 12.95 -7.22
C ALA A 196 -12.00 12.05 -6.10
N GLY A 197 -13.24 11.57 -6.22
CA GLY A 197 -13.74 10.44 -5.45
C GLY A 197 -13.31 9.11 -6.09
N GLY A 198 -13.72 8.01 -5.45
CA GLY A 198 -13.44 6.64 -5.92
C GLY A 198 -12.69 5.77 -4.93
N ARG A 199 -12.42 6.27 -3.71
CA ARG A 199 -11.88 5.49 -2.59
C ARG A 199 -13.03 4.75 -1.93
N SER A 200 -13.11 3.44 -2.11
CA SER A 200 -14.09 2.62 -1.37
C SER A 200 -13.62 2.40 0.06
N ASP A 201 -14.58 2.26 1.00
CA ASP A 201 -14.26 1.95 2.40
C ASP A 201 -13.90 0.48 2.57
N ASP A 202 -12.85 0.21 3.36
CA ASP A 202 -12.55 -1.08 3.93
C ASP A 202 -13.33 -1.31 5.24
N TRP A 203 -13.42 -2.56 5.68
CA TRP A 203 -14.17 -2.97 6.86
C TRP A 203 -13.30 -3.64 7.92
N GLU A 204 -12.01 -3.70 7.65
CA GLU A 204 -10.97 -4.22 8.53
C GLU A 204 -9.64 -3.50 8.24
N PRO A 205 -8.68 -3.51 9.19
CA PRO A 205 -7.37 -2.90 8.94
C PRO A 205 -6.57 -3.69 7.92
N ASP A 206 -5.81 -2.98 7.08
CA ASP A 206 -4.86 -3.57 6.14
C ASP A 206 -3.77 -4.35 6.86
N ILE A 207 -3.35 -5.47 6.29
CA ILE A 207 -2.14 -6.16 6.70
C ILE A 207 -0.93 -5.47 6.09
N VAL A 208 -0.37 -4.53 6.83
CA VAL A 208 0.79 -3.73 6.42
C VAL A 208 1.94 -3.92 7.41
N TYR A 209 3.14 -4.15 6.89
CA TYR A 209 4.32 -4.17 7.74
C TYR A 209 4.75 -2.74 8.10
N TRP A 210 4.41 -2.30 9.30
CA TRP A 210 4.82 -1.00 9.84
C TRP A 210 6.20 -1.03 10.53
N GLY A 211 6.78 -2.22 10.69
CA GLY A 211 8.02 -2.48 11.40
C GLY A 211 7.79 -2.86 12.87
N PRO A 212 8.88 -3.08 13.63
CA PRO A 212 8.76 -3.47 15.03
C PRO A 212 8.10 -2.34 15.84
N GLU A 213 6.97 -2.67 16.47
CA GLU A 213 6.15 -1.74 17.25
C GLU A 213 6.36 -1.90 18.76
N VAL A 214 7.53 -2.38 19.16
CA VAL A 214 7.82 -2.74 20.56
C VAL A 214 7.79 -1.51 21.47
N GLU A 215 8.22 -0.35 20.94
CA GLU A 215 8.18 0.92 21.64
C GLU A 215 7.84 2.04 20.65
N MET A 216 6.66 2.64 20.81
CA MET A 216 6.24 3.81 20.07
C MET A 216 7.21 4.97 20.32
N LEU A 217 7.58 5.70 19.26
CA LEU A 217 8.46 6.88 19.27
C LEU A 217 9.91 6.62 19.70
N ALA A 218 10.25 5.42 20.21
CA ALA A 218 11.56 5.12 20.78
C ALA A 218 12.48 4.38 19.80
N SER A 219 11.94 3.62 18.85
CA SER A 219 12.76 2.82 17.94
C SER A 219 13.27 3.63 16.76
N ASP A 220 14.58 3.61 16.58
CA ASP A 220 15.27 4.13 15.42
C ASP A 220 15.23 3.08 14.31
N ARG A 221 14.67 3.42 13.17
CA ARG A 221 14.47 2.51 12.02
C ARG A 221 15.51 2.69 10.93
N GLU A 222 16.47 3.57 11.18
CA GLU A 222 17.57 3.83 10.27
C GLU A 222 18.79 3.01 10.65
N ASP A 223 19.55 2.61 9.64
CA ASP A 223 20.88 2.07 9.84
C ASP A 223 21.88 3.20 10.23
N LYS A 224 23.11 2.83 10.50
CA LYS A 224 24.20 3.78 10.83
C LYS A 224 24.48 4.84 9.74
N ASN A 225 23.99 4.62 8.50
CA ASN A 225 24.17 5.53 7.37
C ASN A 225 22.92 6.40 7.13
N GLY A 226 21.89 6.29 7.96
CA GLY A 226 20.61 6.97 7.78
C GLY A 226 19.72 6.34 6.72
N THR A 227 19.95 5.07 6.38
CA THR A 227 19.11 4.34 5.43
C THR A 227 17.96 3.67 6.17
N LEU A 228 16.74 4.01 5.78
CA LEU A 228 15.54 3.44 6.38
C LEU A 228 15.32 1.99 5.94
N GLN A 229 14.99 1.12 6.89
CA GLN A 229 14.66 -0.28 6.61
C GLN A 229 13.51 -0.38 5.60
N ARG A 230 13.64 -1.28 4.64
CA ARG A 230 12.58 -1.56 3.66
C ARG A 230 11.50 -2.47 4.25
N PRO A 231 10.20 -2.27 3.93
CA PRO A 231 9.61 -1.21 3.09
C PRO A 231 9.14 0.04 3.85
N LEU A 232 9.63 0.30 5.05
CA LEU A 232 9.14 1.35 5.94
C LEU A 232 9.08 2.73 5.28
N GLY A 233 8.05 3.51 5.65
CA GLY A 233 7.82 4.87 5.18
C GLY A 233 8.33 5.95 6.13
N ALA A 234 8.12 5.80 7.45
CA ALA A 234 8.49 6.76 8.46
C ALA A 234 9.78 6.35 9.20
N THR A 235 10.53 7.34 9.69
CA THR A 235 11.77 7.13 10.44
C THR A 235 11.53 6.67 11.88
N HIS A 236 10.34 6.92 12.41
CA HIS A 236 9.92 6.51 13.76
C HIS A 236 8.55 5.84 13.70
N MET A 237 8.36 4.78 14.47
CA MET A 237 7.05 4.16 14.65
C MET A 237 6.09 5.14 15.33
N GLY A 238 4.87 5.23 14.79
CA GLY A 238 3.82 6.10 15.33
C GLY A 238 3.90 7.56 14.85
N LEU A 239 4.93 7.92 14.08
CA LEU A 239 5.02 9.17 13.33
C LEU A 239 4.83 8.91 11.84
N ILE A 240 4.03 9.73 11.17
CA ILE A 240 3.77 9.57 9.74
C ILE A 240 4.97 10.05 8.91
N TYR A 241 5.70 11.07 9.38
CA TYR A 241 6.78 11.71 8.63
C TYR A 241 8.11 11.66 9.36
N VAL A 242 8.37 12.64 10.21
CA VAL A 242 9.63 12.82 10.94
C VAL A 242 9.38 13.31 12.36
N ASN A 243 10.37 13.16 13.24
CA ASN A 243 10.30 13.77 14.56
C ASN A 243 10.45 15.29 14.43
N PRO A 244 9.46 16.11 14.85
CA PRO A 244 9.50 17.56 14.72
C PRO A 244 10.57 18.22 15.58
N GLU A 245 11.04 17.56 16.64
CA GLU A 245 12.14 18.02 17.50
C GLU A 245 13.53 17.75 16.91
N GLY A 246 13.59 17.05 15.78
CA GLY A 246 14.80 16.54 15.13
C GLY A 246 15.00 15.03 15.34
N PRO A 247 15.89 14.39 14.57
CA PRO A 247 16.16 12.97 14.70
C PRO A 247 16.55 12.59 16.12
N LYS A 248 15.85 11.61 16.70
CA LYS A 248 16.06 11.15 18.09
C LYS A 248 15.84 12.25 19.16
N GLY A 249 15.04 13.29 18.85
CA GLY A 249 14.82 14.43 19.72
C GLY A 249 16.05 15.37 19.82
N VAL A 250 17.01 15.26 18.89
CA VAL A 250 18.18 16.15 18.83
C VAL A 250 17.89 17.28 17.85
N PRO A 251 17.98 18.55 18.24
CA PRO A 251 17.59 19.69 17.39
C PRO A 251 18.64 20.01 16.32
N ASP A 252 18.85 19.10 15.37
CA ASP A 252 19.74 19.21 14.22
C ASP A 252 18.93 19.38 12.93
N ALA A 253 18.91 20.58 12.38
CA ALA A 253 18.14 20.92 11.18
C ALA A 253 18.63 20.19 9.93
N LEU A 254 19.95 19.95 9.78
CA LEU A 254 20.50 19.25 8.62
C LEU A 254 20.27 17.74 8.70
N ALA A 255 20.27 17.17 9.90
CA ALA A 255 19.84 15.80 10.10
C ALA A 255 18.33 15.65 9.83
N SER A 256 17.51 16.62 10.25
CA SER A 256 16.08 16.67 9.92
C SER A 256 15.87 16.74 8.41
N ALA A 257 16.64 17.52 7.66
CA ALA A 257 16.54 17.58 6.20
C ALA A 257 16.74 16.21 5.54
N ARG A 258 17.70 15.41 6.03
CA ARG A 258 17.90 14.04 5.52
C ARG A 258 16.70 13.13 5.81
N ASN A 259 16.16 13.19 7.04
CA ASN A 259 14.99 12.40 7.40
C ASN A 259 13.74 12.81 6.63
N ILE A 260 13.55 14.11 6.40
CA ILE A 260 12.46 14.64 5.58
C ILE A 260 12.57 14.09 4.14
N ARG A 261 13.74 14.17 3.50
CA ARG A 261 13.93 13.61 2.16
C ARG A 261 13.64 12.11 2.10
N THR A 262 14.06 11.36 3.12
CA THR A 262 13.79 9.93 3.21
C THR A 262 12.29 9.64 3.32
N SER A 263 11.60 10.28 4.26
CA SER A 263 10.17 10.04 4.49
C SER A 263 9.30 10.55 3.33
N PHE A 264 9.52 11.77 2.88
CA PHE A 264 8.75 12.37 1.77
C PHE A 264 9.06 11.69 0.43
N GLY A 265 10.31 11.31 0.17
CA GLY A 265 10.69 10.53 -1.01
C GLY A 265 9.97 9.18 -1.07
N ARG A 266 9.73 8.54 0.08
CA ARG A 266 8.94 7.31 0.14
C ARG A 266 7.43 7.51 -0.07
N MET A 267 6.94 8.74 0.09
CA MET A 267 5.58 9.13 -0.32
C MET A 267 5.53 9.63 -1.78
N ALA A 268 6.57 9.45 -2.56
CA ALA A 268 6.75 9.92 -3.93
C ALA A 268 6.97 11.43 -4.10
N MET A 269 7.34 12.17 -3.05
CA MET A 269 7.56 13.62 -3.11
C MET A 269 9.04 13.93 -3.36
N ASN A 270 9.31 14.80 -4.32
CA ASN A 270 10.63 15.40 -4.53
C ASN A 270 10.84 16.61 -3.60
N ASP A 271 12.03 17.25 -3.66
CA ASP A 271 12.35 18.37 -2.78
C ASP A 271 11.41 19.58 -2.97
N GLU A 272 10.98 19.85 -4.20
CA GLU A 272 10.05 20.95 -4.50
C GLU A 272 8.65 20.68 -3.93
N GLU A 273 8.13 19.50 -4.18
CA GLU A 273 6.85 19.04 -3.62
C GLU A 273 6.88 18.99 -2.09
N THR A 274 8.01 18.59 -1.51
CA THR A 274 8.23 18.54 -0.06
C THR A 274 8.17 19.93 0.58
N VAL A 275 8.90 20.91 0.02
CA VAL A 275 8.87 22.31 0.53
C VAL A 275 7.48 22.91 0.31
N ALA A 276 6.85 22.65 -0.85
CA ALA A 276 5.51 23.14 -1.12
C ALA A 276 4.47 22.60 -0.12
N LEU A 277 4.51 21.29 0.16
CA LEU A 277 3.60 20.65 1.13
C LEU A 277 3.83 21.19 2.56
N ALA A 278 5.07 21.22 3.03
CA ALA A 278 5.38 21.67 4.37
C ALA A 278 5.01 23.16 4.55
N ALA A 279 5.45 24.03 3.66
CA ALA A 279 5.17 25.45 3.74
C ALA A 279 3.69 25.78 3.55
N GLY A 280 3.00 25.05 2.66
CA GLY A 280 1.57 25.22 2.43
C GLY A 280 0.74 24.73 3.62
N GLY A 281 1.06 23.54 4.15
CA GLY A 281 0.37 22.98 5.31
C GLY A 281 0.56 23.79 6.59
N HIS A 282 1.80 24.18 6.89
CA HIS A 282 2.13 24.95 8.08
C HIS A 282 1.71 26.44 8.00
N THR A 283 1.14 26.89 6.88
CA THR A 283 0.42 28.16 6.80
C THR A 283 -0.82 28.12 7.70
N PHE A 284 -1.41 26.94 7.92
CA PHE A 284 -2.69 26.77 8.62
C PHE A 284 -2.53 26.15 10.01
N GLY A 285 -3.35 26.64 10.95
CA GLY A 285 -3.52 26.04 12.27
C GLY A 285 -2.38 26.24 13.26
N LYS A 286 -2.35 25.37 14.24
CA LYS A 286 -1.35 25.36 15.32
C LYS A 286 -1.01 23.94 15.76
N MET A 287 0.10 23.81 16.45
CA MET A 287 0.49 22.62 17.21
C MET A 287 -0.11 22.69 18.63
N HIS A 288 -0.29 21.51 19.27
CA HIS A 288 -0.87 21.38 20.61
C HIS A 288 0.07 20.62 21.54
N GLY A 289 0.51 21.30 22.55
CA GLY A 289 1.44 20.79 23.57
C GLY A 289 1.26 21.53 24.90
N ALA A 290 0.01 21.77 25.29
CA ALA A 290 -0.33 22.48 26.53
C ALA A 290 0.19 21.75 27.76
N HIS A 291 0.23 20.42 27.73
CA HIS A 291 0.63 19.57 28.85
C HIS A 291 1.52 18.40 28.36
N LYS A 292 2.26 17.80 29.29
CA LYS A 292 3.04 16.57 29.01
C LYS A 292 2.10 15.40 28.77
N ALA A 293 2.12 14.80 27.59
CA ALA A 293 1.24 13.70 27.21
C ALA A 293 1.19 12.57 28.25
N LYS A 294 2.35 12.18 28.79
CA LYS A 294 2.46 11.11 29.82
C LYS A 294 1.69 11.40 31.12
N ASP A 295 1.43 12.66 31.41
CA ASP A 295 0.74 13.09 32.64
C ASP A 295 -0.77 13.24 32.41
N CYS A 296 -1.23 13.29 31.15
CA CYS A 296 -2.59 13.63 30.77
C CYS A 296 -3.32 12.52 30.02
N LEU A 297 -2.59 11.79 29.14
CA LEU A 297 -3.21 10.83 28.27
C LEU A 297 -3.36 9.48 28.98
N GLU A 298 -4.57 8.92 28.90
CA GLU A 298 -4.87 7.57 29.35
C GLU A 298 -4.80 6.59 28.18
N ARG A 299 -5.33 5.41 28.41
CA ARG A 299 -5.35 4.35 27.42
C ARG A 299 -6.07 4.79 26.14
N GLU A 300 -5.75 4.10 25.09
CA GLU A 300 -6.44 4.10 23.84
C GLU A 300 -7.96 3.93 24.03
N PRO A 301 -8.82 4.53 23.17
CA PRO A 301 -10.27 4.63 23.35
C PRO A 301 -11.00 3.29 23.47
N GLY A 302 -10.48 2.23 22.87
CA GLY A 302 -11.06 0.90 22.97
C GLY A 302 -11.15 0.34 24.40
N ALA A 303 -10.35 0.87 25.33
CA ALA A 303 -10.38 0.52 26.75
C ALA A 303 -11.14 1.54 27.62
N ALA A 304 -11.68 2.61 27.03
CA ALA A 304 -12.41 3.66 27.71
C ALA A 304 -13.88 3.27 27.96
N PRO A 305 -14.57 3.92 28.93
CA PRO A 305 -16.02 3.84 29.06
C PRO A 305 -16.73 4.20 27.75
N ILE A 306 -17.93 3.69 27.54
CA ILE A 306 -18.64 3.84 26.27
C ILE A 306 -18.88 5.30 25.88
N GLU A 307 -19.09 6.18 26.83
CA GLU A 307 -19.26 7.63 26.64
C GLU A 307 -17.97 8.34 26.18
N GLN A 308 -16.83 7.69 26.30
CA GLN A 308 -15.52 8.18 25.87
C GLN A 308 -14.98 7.46 24.63
N GLN A 309 -15.60 6.35 24.23
CA GLN A 309 -15.17 5.61 23.04
C GLN A 309 -15.36 6.45 21.77
N GLY A 310 -14.38 6.36 20.88
CA GLY A 310 -14.36 7.13 19.64
C GLY A 310 -13.99 8.60 19.81
N LEU A 311 -13.54 9.02 20.98
CA LEU A 311 -13.05 10.38 21.25
C LEU A 311 -11.53 10.49 21.23
N GLY A 312 -10.82 9.42 20.86
CA GLY A 312 -9.37 9.33 20.83
C GLY A 312 -8.77 9.11 22.21
N TRP A 313 -7.51 9.52 22.37
CA TRP A 313 -6.84 9.44 23.65
C TRP A 313 -7.55 10.33 24.66
N LYS A 314 -7.93 9.72 25.79
CA LYS A 314 -8.54 10.49 26.88
C LYS A 314 -7.52 11.45 27.46
N ASN A 315 -7.85 12.76 27.46
CA ASN A 315 -7.03 13.81 28.07
C ASN A 315 -7.64 14.24 29.39
N ASN A 316 -6.92 13.99 30.48
CA ASN A 316 -7.34 14.33 31.86
C ASN A 316 -6.78 15.68 32.35
N CYS A 317 -6.02 16.40 31.54
CA CYS A 317 -5.47 17.70 31.92
C CYS A 317 -6.45 18.83 31.57
N GLY A 318 -6.73 19.68 32.52
CA GLY A 318 -7.65 20.82 32.35
C GLY A 318 -9.01 20.39 31.82
N LYS A 319 -9.45 21.02 30.74
CA LYS A 319 -10.71 20.69 30.03
C LYS A 319 -10.56 19.48 29.08
N GLY A 320 -9.34 19.06 28.76
CA GLY A 320 -9.04 18.02 27.78
C GLY A 320 -9.13 18.49 26.31
N HIS A 321 -9.52 19.73 26.06
CA HIS A 321 -9.67 20.35 24.75
C HIS A 321 -9.33 21.85 24.82
N SER A 322 -9.46 22.58 23.71
CA SER A 322 -9.16 24.04 23.61
C SER A 322 -7.72 24.32 24.03
N GLU A 323 -7.54 25.22 25.00
CA GLU A 323 -6.24 25.60 25.58
C GLU A 323 -5.50 24.43 26.27
N ASP A 324 -6.19 23.35 26.60
CA ASP A 324 -5.62 22.15 27.24
C ASP A 324 -5.39 20.98 26.25
N THR A 325 -5.51 21.22 24.95
CA THR A 325 -5.33 20.18 23.94
C THR A 325 -3.89 19.67 23.92
N VAL A 326 -3.74 18.34 23.79
CA VAL A 326 -2.44 17.65 23.69
C VAL A 326 -2.41 16.80 22.42
N THR A 327 -1.38 17.01 21.58
CA THR A 327 -1.06 16.15 20.42
C THR A 327 0.44 15.90 20.34
N SER A 328 1.20 16.74 19.59
CA SER A 328 2.64 16.54 19.32
C SER A 328 3.56 16.94 20.48
N GLY A 329 3.05 17.64 21.46
CA GLY A 329 3.87 18.22 22.54
C GLY A 329 4.50 19.58 22.21
N LEU A 330 4.57 19.99 20.94
CA LEU A 330 4.92 21.36 20.55
C LEU A 330 3.67 22.24 20.67
N GLU A 331 3.84 23.55 20.95
CA GLU A 331 2.72 24.45 21.22
C GLU A 331 2.85 25.76 20.44
N GLY A 332 1.81 26.11 19.69
CA GLY A 332 1.70 27.41 19.01
C GLY A 332 1.52 27.31 17.50
N ALA A 333 1.22 28.44 16.87
CA ALA A 333 1.04 28.54 15.42
C ALA A 333 2.31 29.06 14.72
N TRP A 334 2.46 28.72 13.46
CA TRP A 334 3.60 29.15 12.63
C TRP A 334 3.44 30.59 12.11
N THR A 335 2.18 31.04 11.97
CA THR A 335 1.84 32.31 11.33
C THR A 335 0.90 33.15 12.17
N GLN A 336 0.82 34.43 11.83
CA GLN A 336 -0.09 35.41 12.46
C GLN A 336 -1.54 35.27 11.92
N ALA A 337 -1.74 34.49 10.86
CA ALA A 337 -3.04 34.31 10.21
C ALA A 337 -3.36 32.83 10.01
N PRO A 338 -3.54 32.02 11.08
CA PRO A 338 -3.59 30.56 11.00
C PRO A 338 -4.80 29.98 10.26
N THR A 339 -5.78 30.79 9.90
CA THR A 339 -6.98 30.37 9.14
C THR A 339 -7.11 31.10 7.79
N GLN A 340 -5.98 31.56 7.24
CA GLN A 340 -5.94 32.22 5.94
C GLN A 340 -4.76 31.72 5.11
N TRP A 341 -4.96 31.52 3.83
CA TRP A 341 -3.88 31.25 2.88
C TRP A 341 -2.98 32.48 2.74
N THR A 342 -1.70 32.33 3.07
CA THR A 342 -0.69 33.41 2.98
C THR A 342 0.69 32.81 2.74
N THR A 343 1.68 33.66 2.44
CA THR A 343 3.11 33.31 2.41
C THR A 343 3.82 33.57 3.74
N LEU A 344 3.08 33.85 4.82
CA LEU A 344 3.65 34.22 6.12
C LEU A 344 4.55 33.14 6.70
N TYR A 345 4.25 31.85 6.50
CA TYR A 345 5.13 30.78 6.95
C TYR A 345 6.54 30.92 6.37
N LEU A 346 6.66 31.06 5.05
CA LEU A 346 7.97 31.24 4.38
C LEU A 346 8.63 32.56 4.80
N SER A 347 7.85 33.63 4.88
CA SER A 347 8.36 34.93 5.31
C SER A 347 8.91 34.89 6.75
N ASN A 348 8.17 34.32 7.69
CA ASN A 348 8.62 34.17 9.08
C ASN A 348 9.86 33.27 9.14
N LEU A 349 9.84 32.08 8.51
CA LEU A 349 10.94 31.12 8.54
C LEU A 349 12.25 31.76 8.05
N LEU A 350 12.21 32.42 6.89
CA LEU A 350 13.41 32.92 6.23
C LEU A 350 13.93 34.24 6.80
N ASN A 351 13.04 35.15 7.18
CA ASN A 351 13.41 36.52 7.58
C ASN A 351 13.69 36.67 9.05
N TYR A 352 13.17 35.80 9.95
CA TYR A 352 13.44 35.91 11.37
C TYR A 352 14.68 35.11 11.77
N GLU A 353 15.36 35.59 12.82
CA GLU A 353 16.35 34.81 13.55
C GLU A 353 15.66 34.07 14.70
N TRP A 354 16.02 32.79 14.87
CA TRP A 354 15.33 31.89 15.75
C TRP A 354 16.19 31.44 16.95
N LYS A 355 15.58 31.26 18.10
CA LYS A 355 16.17 30.65 19.30
C LYS A 355 15.33 29.47 19.80
N GLN A 356 16.03 28.46 20.32
CA GLN A 356 15.38 27.28 20.92
C GLN A 356 14.72 27.67 22.26
N VAL A 357 13.53 27.11 22.48
CA VAL A 357 12.80 27.12 23.72
C VAL A 357 12.12 25.78 23.95
N GLN A 358 11.57 25.59 25.15
CA GLN A 358 10.70 24.45 25.41
C GLN A 358 9.24 24.89 25.42
N SER A 359 8.36 24.04 24.85
CA SER A 359 6.91 24.14 25.00
C SER A 359 6.47 23.91 26.45
N PRO A 360 5.21 24.17 26.82
CA PRO A 360 4.68 23.77 28.13
C PRO A 360 4.79 22.25 28.38
N ALA A 361 4.67 21.43 27.34
CA ALA A 361 4.88 19.99 27.42
C ALA A 361 6.35 19.58 27.57
N GLY A 362 7.29 20.51 27.36
CA GLY A 362 8.74 20.28 27.44
C GLY A 362 9.40 19.88 26.12
N ALA A 363 8.66 19.89 25.00
CA ALA A 363 9.21 19.63 23.67
C ALA A 363 10.04 20.82 23.15
N ILE A 364 11.08 20.51 22.35
CA ILE A 364 11.95 21.54 21.75
C ILE A 364 11.25 22.20 20.58
N GLN A 365 11.18 23.53 20.63
CA GLN A 365 10.64 24.36 19.56
C GLN A 365 11.42 25.65 19.41
N TRP A 366 11.13 26.45 18.38
CA TRP A 366 11.87 27.64 18.05
C TRP A 366 10.95 28.85 18.00
N ILE A 367 11.37 29.97 18.61
CA ILE A 367 10.67 31.27 18.55
C ILE A 367 11.62 32.35 18.02
N PRO A 368 11.12 33.50 17.48
CA PRO A 368 11.96 34.60 17.06
C PRO A 368 12.83 35.13 18.20
N THR A 369 14.06 35.54 17.89
CA THR A 369 14.93 36.23 18.84
C THR A 369 14.44 37.66 19.14
N ASP A 370 13.73 38.29 18.19
CA ASP A 370 13.11 39.60 18.33
C ASP A 370 11.85 39.51 19.20
N GLU A 371 11.94 40.10 20.40
CA GLU A 371 10.86 40.09 21.39
C GLU A 371 9.62 40.88 20.94
N SER A 372 9.75 41.80 19.97
CA SER A 372 8.60 42.54 19.45
C SER A 372 7.61 41.63 18.72
N LEU A 373 8.07 40.48 18.25
CA LEU A 373 7.26 39.45 17.56
C LEU A 373 6.55 38.49 18.53
N HIS A 374 6.91 38.50 19.83
CA HIS A 374 6.37 37.52 20.78
C HIS A 374 4.88 37.72 21.12
N LYS A 375 4.28 38.77 20.61
CA LYS A 375 2.84 39.08 20.78
C LYS A 375 2.16 39.33 19.43
N SER A 376 2.52 38.56 18.41
CA SER A 376 2.04 38.78 17.04
C SER A 376 1.00 37.75 16.57
N VAL A 377 0.93 36.58 17.23
CA VAL A 377 0.00 35.49 16.91
C VAL A 377 -1.15 35.50 17.92
N PRO A 378 -2.43 35.62 17.52
CA PRO A 378 -3.55 35.56 18.46
C PRO A 378 -3.63 34.16 19.11
N ASP A 379 -4.16 34.11 20.35
CA ASP A 379 -4.53 32.85 20.98
C ASP A 379 -5.73 32.21 20.24
N ALA A 380 -5.77 30.88 20.19
CA ALA A 380 -6.82 30.19 19.49
C ALA A 380 -8.20 30.25 20.16
N HIS A 381 -8.24 30.42 21.49
CA HIS A 381 -9.47 30.32 22.29
C HIS A 381 -9.68 31.49 23.25
N VAL A 382 -8.64 32.30 23.52
CA VAL A 382 -8.70 33.38 24.52
C VAL A 382 -8.49 34.74 23.85
N GLU A 383 -9.56 35.53 23.78
CA GLU A 383 -9.52 36.85 23.17
C GLU A 383 -8.54 37.79 23.90
N GLY A 384 -7.75 38.55 23.13
CA GLY A 384 -6.79 39.51 23.65
C GLY A 384 -5.48 38.90 24.15
N VAL A 385 -5.32 37.60 24.11
CA VAL A 385 -4.06 36.91 24.39
C VAL A 385 -3.30 36.69 23.07
N PHE A 386 -1.97 36.88 23.10
CA PHE A 386 -1.10 36.77 21.95
C PHE A 386 0.17 36.01 22.28
N HIS A 387 0.73 35.29 21.30
CA HIS A 387 1.93 34.46 21.38
C HIS A 387 2.97 34.81 20.32
N ALA A 388 4.17 34.29 20.46
CA ALA A 388 5.17 34.28 19.38
C ALA A 388 4.78 33.27 18.28
N PRO A 389 5.13 33.53 17.02
CA PRO A 389 5.11 32.46 16.01
C PRO A 389 6.15 31.38 16.37
N VAL A 390 5.86 30.12 16.04
CA VAL A 390 6.66 28.96 16.43
C VAL A 390 7.11 28.20 15.21
N MET A 391 8.35 27.67 15.22
CA MET A 391 8.84 26.69 14.25
C MET A 391 9.32 25.43 14.97
N THR A 392 9.26 24.31 14.25
CA THR A 392 9.85 23.04 14.67
C THR A 392 11.31 22.94 14.24
N THR A 393 12.07 22.00 14.76
CA THR A 393 13.41 21.71 14.23
C THR A 393 13.33 21.18 12.78
N ALA A 394 12.26 20.48 12.43
CA ALA A 394 12.00 20.05 11.06
C ALA A 394 11.78 21.26 10.13
N ASP A 395 11.10 22.33 10.57
CA ASP A 395 10.96 23.55 9.79
C ASP A 395 12.31 24.25 9.54
N MET A 396 13.21 24.21 10.54
CA MET A 396 14.56 24.77 10.37
C MET A 396 15.35 24.10 9.23
N ALA A 397 15.01 22.87 8.85
CA ALA A 397 15.60 22.22 7.70
C ALA A 397 15.40 23.03 6.41
N PHE A 398 14.23 23.64 6.21
CA PHE A 398 13.93 24.44 5.02
C PHE A 398 14.66 25.79 5.00
N LYS A 399 15.15 26.27 6.15
CA LYS A 399 16.00 27.45 6.25
C LYS A 399 17.48 27.13 6.07
N TYR A 400 17.96 25.99 6.58
CA TYR A 400 19.41 25.72 6.68
C TYR A 400 19.92 24.70 5.66
N ASP A 401 19.12 23.80 5.12
CA ASP A 401 19.54 22.93 3.99
C ASP A 401 19.60 23.78 2.70
N PRO A 402 20.72 23.78 1.97
CA PRO A 402 20.91 24.68 0.83
C PRO A 402 19.90 24.47 -0.31
N GLU A 403 19.49 23.22 -0.58
CA GLU A 403 18.57 22.94 -1.68
C GLU A 403 17.14 23.30 -1.29
N TYR A 404 16.71 22.94 -0.09
CA TYR A 404 15.40 23.36 0.44
C TYR A 404 15.28 24.87 0.54
N ARG A 405 16.32 25.55 1.06
CA ARG A 405 16.33 27.00 1.19
C ARG A 405 16.16 27.71 -0.15
N LYS A 406 16.85 27.25 -1.18
CA LYS A 406 16.75 27.80 -2.54
C LYS A 406 15.33 27.71 -3.09
N ILE A 407 14.63 26.58 -2.82
CA ILE A 407 13.23 26.40 -3.21
C ILE A 407 12.34 27.34 -2.38
N ALA A 408 12.54 27.40 -1.06
CA ALA A 408 11.76 28.25 -0.15
C ALA A 408 11.90 29.76 -0.49
N GLU A 409 13.11 30.23 -0.80
CA GLU A 409 13.38 31.60 -1.26
C GLU A 409 12.70 31.90 -2.61
N ARG A 410 12.73 30.96 -3.55
CA ARG A 410 12.03 31.08 -4.83
C ARG A 410 10.52 31.18 -4.65
N PHE A 411 9.93 30.33 -3.81
CA PHE A 411 8.50 30.34 -3.50
C PHE A 411 8.06 31.63 -2.80
N LEU A 412 8.87 32.13 -1.87
CA LEU A 412 8.57 33.42 -1.21
C LEU A 412 8.60 34.58 -2.23
N ALA A 413 9.55 34.56 -3.18
CA ALA A 413 9.66 35.56 -4.23
C ALA A 413 8.56 35.46 -5.31
N ASN A 414 7.95 34.27 -5.47
CA ASN A 414 6.95 33.96 -6.49
C ASN A 414 5.72 33.28 -5.89
N PRO A 415 4.82 34.02 -5.21
CA PRO A 415 3.68 33.45 -4.50
C PRO A 415 2.73 32.59 -5.35
N GLU A 416 2.52 32.95 -6.62
CA GLU A 416 1.69 32.16 -7.52
C GLU A 416 2.33 30.82 -7.94
N GLU A 417 3.64 30.80 -8.10
CA GLU A 417 4.38 29.53 -8.30
C GLU A 417 4.23 28.64 -7.08
N PHE A 418 4.38 29.20 -5.87
CA PHE A 418 4.19 28.48 -4.61
C PHE A 418 2.75 27.92 -4.50
N ARG A 419 1.75 28.77 -4.78
CA ARG A 419 0.34 28.35 -4.74
C ARG A 419 0.10 27.14 -5.67
N LEU A 420 0.57 27.22 -6.90
CA LEU A 420 0.41 26.15 -7.87
C LEU A 420 1.17 24.88 -7.49
N ALA A 421 2.42 25.02 -7.00
CA ALA A 421 3.23 23.91 -6.53
C ALA A 421 2.55 23.17 -5.36
N PHE A 422 2.03 23.91 -4.38
CA PHE A 422 1.31 23.34 -3.25
C PHE A 422 0.00 22.67 -3.70
N ALA A 423 -0.78 23.29 -4.57
CA ALA A 423 -2.02 22.71 -5.09
C ALA A 423 -1.77 21.37 -5.79
N LYS A 424 -0.74 21.28 -6.65
CA LYS A 424 -0.35 20.04 -7.33
C LYS A 424 0.22 18.99 -6.37
N ALA A 425 1.05 19.40 -5.41
CA ALA A 425 1.63 18.49 -4.43
C ALA A 425 0.57 17.92 -3.48
N TRP A 426 -0.41 18.74 -3.05
CA TRP A 426 -1.56 18.29 -2.28
C TRP A 426 -2.42 17.30 -3.06
N TYR A 427 -2.71 17.59 -4.32
CA TYR A 427 -3.45 16.69 -5.19
C TYR A 427 -2.71 15.36 -5.36
N LYS A 428 -1.39 15.38 -5.59
CA LYS A 428 -0.57 14.17 -5.66
C LYS A 428 -0.59 13.40 -4.34
N LEU A 429 -0.35 14.06 -3.20
CA LEU A 429 -0.38 13.42 -1.87
C LEU A 429 -1.67 12.63 -1.65
N THR A 430 -2.81 13.24 -1.96
CA THR A 430 -4.13 12.72 -1.64
C THR A 430 -4.69 11.75 -2.69
N HIS A 431 -4.05 11.59 -3.86
CA HIS A 431 -4.54 10.75 -4.96
C HIS A 431 -3.51 9.74 -5.48
N ARG A 432 -2.29 9.74 -4.92
CA ARG A 432 -1.17 8.91 -5.41
C ARG A 432 -1.45 7.41 -5.34
N ASP A 433 -2.24 6.97 -4.37
CA ASP A 433 -2.65 5.60 -4.09
C ASP A 433 -3.85 5.13 -4.94
N MET A 434 -4.53 6.03 -5.65
CA MET A 434 -5.76 5.71 -6.37
C MET A 434 -5.54 5.06 -7.75
N GLY A 435 -4.30 4.99 -8.24
CA GLY A 435 -3.99 4.44 -9.56
C GLY A 435 -4.32 5.38 -10.73
N PRO A 436 -4.72 4.83 -11.90
CA PRO A 436 -4.94 5.63 -13.10
C PRO A 436 -6.23 6.46 -13.03
N LYS A 437 -6.24 7.56 -13.78
CA LYS A 437 -7.35 8.51 -13.83
C LYS A 437 -8.72 7.88 -14.19
N THR A 438 -8.73 6.73 -14.87
CA THR A 438 -9.96 5.98 -15.19
C THR A 438 -10.76 5.50 -13.96
N ARG A 439 -10.11 5.49 -12.78
CA ARG A 439 -10.77 5.20 -11.49
C ARG A 439 -11.39 6.41 -10.82
N TYR A 440 -11.06 7.61 -11.27
CA TYR A 440 -11.42 8.87 -10.60
C TYR A 440 -12.87 9.25 -10.91
N LEU A 441 -13.60 9.63 -9.86
CA LEU A 441 -15.02 9.96 -9.93
C LEU A 441 -15.27 11.44 -9.58
N GLY A 442 -16.30 12.00 -10.19
CA GLY A 442 -16.73 13.39 -9.95
C GLY A 442 -16.29 14.36 -11.05
N ASP A 443 -16.88 15.54 -11.03
CA ASP A 443 -16.71 16.60 -12.03
C ASP A 443 -15.58 17.59 -11.69
N GLU A 444 -14.98 17.48 -10.50
CA GLU A 444 -13.79 18.26 -10.12
C GLU A 444 -12.46 17.53 -10.42
N VAL A 445 -12.53 16.39 -11.13
CA VAL A 445 -11.32 15.67 -11.58
C VAL A 445 -10.59 16.52 -12.62
N PRO A 446 -9.29 16.85 -12.40
CA PRO A 446 -8.53 17.64 -13.37
C PRO A 446 -8.54 17.01 -14.77
N ALA A 447 -8.73 17.84 -15.79
CA ALA A 447 -8.81 17.36 -17.18
C ALA A 447 -7.48 16.72 -17.64
N GLU A 448 -6.35 17.31 -17.25
CA GLU A 448 -5.01 16.80 -17.57
C GLU A 448 -4.63 15.67 -16.61
N ALA A 449 -4.15 14.54 -17.15
CA ALA A 449 -3.55 13.49 -16.36
C ALA A 449 -2.10 13.83 -16.00
N MET A 450 -1.74 13.64 -14.75
CA MET A 450 -0.36 13.80 -14.28
C MET A 450 0.49 12.58 -14.66
N ILE A 451 1.77 12.79 -14.91
CA ILE A 451 2.68 11.71 -15.32
C ILE A 451 2.73 10.55 -14.29
N TRP A 452 2.61 10.86 -13.00
CA TRP A 452 2.61 9.87 -11.92
C TRP A 452 1.32 9.01 -11.85
N GLN A 453 0.29 9.34 -12.62
CA GLN A 453 -0.93 8.54 -12.76
C GLN A 453 -0.79 7.47 -13.84
N ASP A 454 0.40 7.27 -14.41
CA ASP A 454 0.69 6.31 -15.47
C ASP A 454 -0.27 6.43 -16.67
N PRO A 455 -0.41 7.64 -17.28
CA PRO A 455 -1.42 7.91 -18.28
C PRO A 455 -1.28 7.01 -19.50
N VAL A 456 -2.40 6.65 -20.10
CA VAL A 456 -2.48 5.95 -21.39
C VAL A 456 -3.43 6.72 -22.30
N PRO A 457 -3.26 6.66 -23.64
CA PRO A 457 -4.19 7.26 -24.57
C PRO A 457 -5.59 6.63 -24.45
N GLU A 458 -6.62 7.42 -24.73
CA GLU A 458 -7.97 6.88 -24.87
C GLU A 458 -8.08 6.01 -26.13
N VAL A 459 -9.05 5.10 -26.14
CA VAL A 459 -9.34 4.26 -27.32
C VAL A 459 -9.94 5.12 -28.42
N ASP A 460 -9.18 5.33 -29.52
CA ASP A 460 -9.55 6.16 -30.68
C ASP A 460 -10.08 5.37 -31.88
N HIS A 461 -10.32 4.07 -31.73
CA HIS A 461 -10.63 3.14 -32.79
C HIS A 461 -11.71 2.12 -32.42
N LYS A 462 -12.22 1.39 -33.42
CA LYS A 462 -13.14 0.27 -33.16
C LYS A 462 -12.38 -0.95 -32.67
N LEU A 463 -12.88 -1.58 -31.63
CA LEU A 463 -12.29 -2.80 -31.07
C LEU A 463 -12.49 -4.01 -31.99
N VAL A 464 -11.62 -4.99 -31.83
CA VAL A 464 -11.67 -6.28 -32.54
C VAL A 464 -12.86 -7.11 -32.08
N SER A 465 -13.51 -7.81 -33.03
CA SER A 465 -14.59 -8.76 -32.75
C SER A 465 -14.03 -10.13 -32.35
N GLU A 466 -14.81 -10.98 -31.70
CA GLU A 466 -14.45 -12.36 -31.36
C GLU A 466 -13.89 -13.16 -32.55
N ARG A 467 -14.48 -13.02 -33.73
CA ARG A 467 -13.97 -13.66 -34.96
C ARG A 467 -12.56 -13.21 -35.30
N GLN A 468 -12.25 -11.92 -35.09
CA GLN A 468 -10.92 -11.35 -35.34
C GLN A 468 -9.94 -11.79 -34.25
N VAL A 469 -10.38 -11.83 -33.00
CA VAL A 469 -9.60 -12.39 -31.88
C VAL A 469 -9.18 -13.82 -32.17
N LYS A 470 -10.11 -14.70 -32.62
CA LYS A 470 -9.81 -16.09 -32.99
C LYS A 470 -8.84 -16.21 -34.18
N ALA A 471 -8.91 -15.26 -35.13
CA ALA A 471 -7.96 -15.21 -36.24
C ALA A 471 -6.57 -14.77 -35.76
N LEU A 472 -6.48 -13.74 -34.93
CA LEU A 472 -5.22 -13.25 -34.38
C LEU A 472 -4.53 -14.30 -33.50
N LYS A 473 -5.28 -15.05 -32.66
CA LYS A 473 -4.71 -16.18 -31.88
C LYS A 473 -4.04 -17.20 -32.78
N ARG A 474 -4.65 -17.53 -33.92
CA ARG A 474 -4.03 -18.47 -34.91
C ARG A 474 -2.76 -17.85 -35.50
N ASP A 475 -2.81 -16.60 -35.99
CA ASP A 475 -1.65 -15.93 -36.57
C ASP A 475 -0.48 -15.85 -35.56
N ILE A 476 -0.77 -15.67 -34.27
CA ILE A 476 0.22 -15.69 -33.17
C ILE A 476 0.83 -17.09 -33.02
N LEU A 477 0.02 -18.14 -32.97
CA LEU A 477 0.52 -19.52 -32.83
C LEU A 477 1.31 -19.98 -34.05
N ASP A 478 1.00 -19.47 -35.24
CA ASP A 478 1.71 -19.74 -36.49
C ASP A 478 3.00 -18.93 -36.67
N SER A 479 3.30 -17.98 -35.77
CA SER A 479 4.48 -17.10 -35.85
C SER A 479 5.82 -17.77 -35.55
N GLY A 480 5.80 -18.99 -35.01
CA GLY A 480 6.99 -19.71 -34.55
C GLY A 480 7.45 -19.34 -33.13
N LEU A 481 6.71 -18.46 -32.41
CA LEU A 481 6.91 -18.24 -30.98
C LEU A 481 6.45 -19.46 -30.18
N THR A 482 7.23 -19.82 -29.17
CA THR A 482 6.87 -20.94 -28.30
C THR A 482 5.81 -20.54 -27.28
N THR A 483 5.03 -21.49 -26.79
CA THR A 483 4.06 -21.30 -25.71
C THR A 483 4.69 -20.63 -24.50
N SER A 484 5.88 -21.07 -24.08
CA SER A 484 6.59 -20.51 -22.93
C SER A 484 6.99 -19.02 -23.14
N GLU A 485 7.46 -18.64 -24.33
CA GLU A 485 7.81 -17.25 -24.66
C GLU A 485 6.57 -16.34 -24.61
N LEU A 486 5.45 -16.78 -25.16
CA LEU A 486 4.19 -16.04 -25.13
C LEU A 486 3.69 -15.85 -23.69
N ILE A 487 3.72 -16.89 -22.87
CA ILE A 487 3.27 -16.89 -21.47
C ILE A 487 4.17 -16.01 -20.62
N ARG A 488 5.50 -16.15 -20.72
CA ARG A 488 6.45 -15.30 -19.96
C ARG A 488 6.30 -13.82 -20.28
N THR A 489 6.11 -13.48 -21.55
CA THR A 489 5.96 -12.07 -21.96
C THR A 489 4.64 -11.47 -21.46
N ALA A 490 3.52 -12.20 -21.57
CA ALA A 490 2.24 -11.74 -21.07
C ALA A 490 2.25 -11.59 -19.53
N TRP A 491 2.82 -12.58 -18.81
CA TRP A 491 3.00 -12.49 -17.37
C TRP A 491 3.88 -11.29 -16.97
N ALA A 492 5.02 -11.10 -17.64
CA ALA A 492 5.93 -9.99 -17.38
C ALA A 492 5.26 -8.61 -17.56
N ALA A 493 4.32 -8.49 -18.49
CA ALA A 493 3.53 -7.27 -18.67
C ALA A 493 2.52 -7.10 -17.54
N ALA A 494 1.66 -8.10 -17.30
CA ALA A 494 0.51 -7.99 -16.41
C ALA A 494 0.90 -8.03 -14.92
N ALA A 495 1.86 -8.89 -14.54
CA ALA A 495 2.25 -9.09 -13.15
C ALA A 495 3.11 -7.96 -12.56
N SER A 496 3.36 -6.87 -13.30
CA SER A 496 3.88 -5.63 -12.71
C SER A 496 2.82 -4.89 -11.87
N PHE A 497 1.56 -5.28 -11.95
CA PHE A 497 0.46 -4.68 -11.19
C PHE A 497 0.67 -4.81 -9.67
N ARG A 498 0.23 -3.76 -8.95
CA ARG A 498 0.18 -3.70 -7.49
C ARG A 498 -1.21 -3.29 -7.02
N ALA A 499 -1.86 -4.14 -6.23
CA ALA A 499 -3.19 -3.86 -5.69
C ALA A 499 -3.21 -2.66 -4.73
N GLY A 500 -2.12 -2.38 -4.01
CA GLY A 500 -2.04 -1.28 -3.05
C GLY A 500 -2.27 0.10 -3.68
N ASP A 501 -1.56 0.41 -4.78
CA ASP A 501 -1.65 1.71 -5.45
C ASP A 501 -2.20 1.63 -6.89
N LYS A 502 -2.68 0.46 -7.31
CA LYS A 502 -3.31 0.22 -8.61
C LYS A 502 -2.41 0.56 -9.81
N ARG A 503 -1.10 0.52 -9.62
CA ARG A 503 -0.09 0.81 -10.65
C ARG A 503 0.40 -0.46 -11.33
N GLY A 504 0.99 -0.30 -12.51
CA GLY A 504 1.47 -1.41 -13.32
C GLY A 504 0.37 -2.07 -14.13
N GLY A 505 0.59 -3.34 -14.54
CA GLY A 505 -0.31 -4.07 -15.40
C GLY A 505 0.09 -4.03 -16.88
N ALA A 506 -0.71 -4.68 -17.72
CA ALA A 506 -0.43 -4.83 -19.14
C ALA A 506 -0.82 -3.61 -19.98
N ASN A 507 -1.74 -2.76 -19.49
CA ASN A 507 -2.21 -1.59 -20.20
C ASN A 507 -1.05 -0.58 -20.38
N GLY A 508 -1.00 0.03 -21.55
CA GLY A 508 0.11 0.91 -21.92
C GLY A 508 1.30 0.20 -22.59
N ALA A 509 1.32 -1.14 -22.62
CA ALA A 509 2.44 -1.93 -23.19
C ALA A 509 3.83 -1.48 -22.67
N ARG A 510 3.92 -1.00 -21.42
CA ARG A 510 5.16 -0.42 -20.86
C ARG A 510 6.31 -1.42 -20.77
N ILE A 511 6.04 -2.72 -20.89
CA ILE A 511 7.07 -3.74 -21.09
C ILE A 511 7.98 -3.46 -22.30
N MET A 512 7.53 -2.65 -23.25
CA MET A 512 8.31 -2.21 -24.42
C MET A 512 9.06 -0.90 -24.19
N LEU A 513 8.86 -0.24 -23.04
CA LEU A 513 9.39 1.07 -22.69
C LEU A 513 10.37 0.99 -21.52
N ALA A 514 11.27 1.96 -21.42
CA ALA A 514 12.09 2.09 -20.21
C ALA A 514 11.22 2.55 -19.03
N PRO A 515 11.44 2.02 -17.81
CA PRO A 515 12.52 1.09 -17.44
C PRO A 515 12.15 -0.40 -17.61
N GLN A 516 10.87 -0.75 -17.80
CA GLN A 516 10.38 -2.14 -17.72
C GLN A 516 10.98 -3.06 -18.79
N LYS A 517 11.28 -2.56 -19.99
CA LYS A 517 11.91 -3.33 -21.06
C LYS A 517 13.29 -3.88 -20.71
N ASP A 518 13.96 -3.23 -19.74
CA ASP A 518 15.34 -3.53 -19.34
C ASP A 518 15.42 -4.34 -18.04
N TRP A 519 14.28 -4.67 -17.40
CA TRP A 519 14.25 -5.45 -16.15
C TRP A 519 14.78 -6.86 -16.38
N ALA A 520 15.79 -7.25 -15.61
CA ALA A 520 16.45 -8.54 -15.74
C ALA A 520 15.48 -9.73 -15.57
N VAL A 521 14.49 -9.60 -14.67
CA VAL A 521 13.44 -10.61 -14.43
C VAL A 521 12.63 -10.93 -15.68
N ASN A 522 12.54 -10.04 -16.65
CA ASN A 522 11.74 -10.17 -17.85
C ASN A 522 12.49 -10.82 -19.03
N ASN A 523 13.78 -11.16 -18.91
CA ASN A 523 14.61 -11.59 -20.03
C ASN A 523 14.54 -10.59 -21.22
N PRO A 524 15.19 -9.42 -21.18
CA PRO A 524 15.00 -8.33 -22.15
C PRO A 524 15.13 -8.75 -23.62
N ALA A 525 16.07 -9.66 -23.94
CA ALA A 525 16.26 -10.17 -25.29
C ALA A 525 15.05 -10.99 -25.79
N GLU A 526 14.43 -11.76 -24.91
CA GLU A 526 13.23 -12.55 -25.24
C GLU A 526 12.02 -11.63 -25.40
N VAL A 527 11.83 -10.68 -24.50
CA VAL A 527 10.77 -9.65 -24.63
C VAL A 527 10.88 -8.92 -25.95
N ALA A 528 12.08 -8.48 -26.33
CA ALA A 528 12.33 -7.80 -27.60
C ALA A 528 11.99 -8.72 -28.81
N LYS A 529 12.36 -9.99 -28.77
CA LYS A 529 12.00 -10.98 -29.81
C LYS A 529 10.50 -11.12 -29.94
N VAL A 530 9.82 -11.43 -28.83
CA VAL A 530 8.36 -11.70 -28.81
C VAL A 530 7.57 -10.48 -29.25
N THR A 531 7.87 -9.30 -28.71
CA THR A 531 7.17 -8.07 -29.06
C THR A 531 7.41 -7.65 -30.51
N ALA A 532 8.58 -7.90 -31.07
CA ALA A 532 8.86 -7.65 -32.49
C ALA A 532 8.00 -8.55 -33.41
N GLU A 533 7.83 -9.85 -33.09
CA GLU A 533 6.96 -10.74 -33.87
C GLU A 533 5.48 -10.37 -33.72
N LEU A 534 5.03 -10.08 -32.51
CA LEU A 534 3.65 -9.61 -32.27
C LEU A 534 3.37 -8.28 -32.99
N ALA A 535 4.34 -7.37 -33.06
CA ALA A 535 4.20 -6.12 -33.79
C ALA A 535 4.03 -6.31 -35.31
N LYS A 536 4.69 -7.32 -35.93
CA LYS A 536 4.48 -7.64 -37.34
C LYS A 536 3.04 -8.10 -37.59
N ILE A 537 2.51 -8.96 -36.71
CA ILE A 537 1.12 -9.45 -36.80
C ILE A 537 0.16 -8.27 -36.63
N GLN A 538 0.34 -7.46 -35.58
CA GLN A 538 -0.45 -6.28 -35.29
C GLN A 538 -0.50 -5.31 -36.46
N GLN A 539 0.65 -4.93 -37.02
CA GLN A 539 0.74 -4.02 -38.16
C GLN A 539 0.05 -4.59 -39.40
N SER A 540 0.27 -5.89 -39.70
CA SER A 540 -0.40 -6.57 -40.79
C SER A 540 -1.92 -6.57 -40.63
N PHE A 541 -2.41 -6.88 -39.43
CA PHE A 541 -3.84 -6.85 -39.11
C PHE A 541 -4.41 -5.44 -39.23
N ASN A 542 -3.83 -4.43 -38.56
CA ASN A 542 -4.31 -3.06 -38.53
C ASN A 542 -4.33 -2.44 -39.93
N LYS A 543 -3.38 -2.78 -40.81
CA LYS A 543 -3.35 -2.35 -42.21
C LYS A 543 -4.47 -2.94 -43.05
N LYS A 544 -4.86 -4.20 -42.78
CA LYS A 544 -5.88 -4.93 -43.55
C LYS A 544 -7.29 -4.74 -43.01
N ALA A 545 -7.40 -4.41 -41.72
CA ALA A 545 -8.69 -4.25 -41.06
C ALA A 545 -9.48 -3.07 -41.67
N ARG A 546 -10.79 -3.27 -41.81
CA ARG A 546 -11.70 -2.27 -42.40
C ARG A 546 -12.48 -1.54 -41.29
N ARG A 547 -13.08 -0.40 -41.66
CA ARG A 547 -13.98 0.38 -40.80
C ARG A 547 -13.33 0.91 -39.49
N GLY A 548 -12.01 1.14 -39.50
CA GLY A 548 -11.32 1.72 -38.35
C GLY A 548 -11.09 0.75 -37.19
N VAL A 549 -11.17 -0.55 -37.42
CA VAL A 549 -10.81 -1.57 -36.40
C VAL A 549 -9.31 -1.63 -36.26
N LYS A 550 -8.82 -1.62 -35.01
CA LYS A 550 -7.40 -1.81 -34.67
C LYS A 550 -7.26 -2.65 -33.40
N ILE A 551 -6.05 -3.13 -33.15
CA ILE A 551 -5.64 -3.73 -31.90
C ILE A 551 -4.32 -3.09 -31.44
N SER A 552 -4.19 -2.82 -30.14
CA SER A 552 -2.97 -2.27 -29.53
C SER A 552 -1.90 -3.36 -29.32
N MET A 553 -0.65 -2.96 -29.03
CA MET A 553 0.39 -3.90 -28.61
C MET A 553 0.10 -4.46 -27.22
N ALA A 554 -0.46 -3.68 -26.32
CA ALA A 554 -0.89 -4.13 -25.00
C ALA A 554 -1.89 -5.30 -25.11
N ASP A 555 -2.90 -5.14 -25.96
CA ASP A 555 -3.86 -6.22 -26.25
C ASP A 555 -3.21 -7.41 -26.97
N MET A 556 -2.28 -7.17 -27.90
CA MET A 556 -1.56 -8.27 -28.59
C MET A 556 -0.72 -9.13 -27.64
N ILE A 557 -0.08 -8.51 -26.64
CA ILE A 557 0.74 -9.22 -25.65
C ILE A 557 -0.16 -10.11 -24.78
N VAL A 558 -1.26 -9.57 -24.25
CA VAL A 558 -2.23 -10.35 -23.45
C VAL A 558 -2.89 -11.45 -24.27
N LEU A 559 -3.24 -11.18 -25.53
CA LEU A 559 -3.82 -12.16 -26.45
C LEU A 559 -2.82 -13.27 -26.77
N GLY A 560 -1.52 -12.95 -26.88
CA GLY A 560 -0.45 -13.92 -27.06
C GLY A 560 -0.37 -14.90 -25.89
N GLY A 561 -0.43 -14.39 -24.65
CA GLY A 561 -0.51 -15.22 -23.45
C GLY A 561 -1.74 -16.13 -23.45
N ALA A 562 -2.92 -15.57 -23.77
CA ALA A 562 -4.16 -16.34 -23.86
C ALA A 562 -4.08 -17.48 -24.90
N ALA A 563 -3.53 -17.20 -26.09
CA ALA A 563 -3.32 -18.21 -27.12
C ALA A 563 -2.34 -19.32 -26.67
N GLY A 564 -1.27 -18.94 -25.96
CA GLY A 564 -0.31 -19.88 -25.38
C GLY A 564 -0.95 -20.80 -24.35
N VAL A 565 -1.77 -20.25 -23.43
CA VAL A 565 -2.49 -21.04 -22.41
C VAL A 565 -3.50 -22.00 -23.04
N GLU A 566 -4.29 -21.53 -24.03
CA GLU A 566 -5.26 -22.39 -24.75
C GLU A 566 -4.56 -23.57 -25.46
N LYS A 567 -3.42 -23.28 -26.12
CA LYS A 567 -2.63 -24.32 -26.76
C LYS A 567 -2.10 -25.34 -25.76
N ALA A 568 -1.50 -24.86 -24.64
CA ALA A 568 -0.96 -25.72 -23.60
C ALA A 568 -2.03 -26.60 -22.95
N ALA A 569 -3.23 -26.09 -22.75
CA ALA A 569 -4.36 -26.84 -22.23
C ALA A 569 -4.84 -27.91 -23.24
N ALA A 570 -4.93 -27.55 -24.52
CA ALA A 570 -5.30 -28.48 -25.58
C ALA A 570 -4.28 -29.61 -25.72
N ASP A 571 -2.98 -29.32 -25.62
CA ASP A 571 -1.90 -30.30 -25.63
C ASP A 571 -1.99 -31.25 -24.40
N ALA A 572 -2.55 -30.79 -23.28
CA ALA A 572 -2.87 -31.59 -22.10
C ALA A 572 -4.21 -32.36 -22.21
N GLY A 573 -4.92 -32.25 -23.33
CA GLY A 573 -6.20 -32.90 -23.57
C GLY A 573 -7.42 -32.17 -23.01
N VAL A 574 -7.28 -30.94 -22.51
CA VAL A 574 -8.37 -30.13 -21.96
C VAL A 574 -8.65 -28.95 -22.88
N LYS A 575 -9.87 -28.85 -23.38
CA LYS A 575 -10.28 -27.76 -24.26
C LYS A 575 -10.87 -26.61 -23.43
N VAL A 576 -10.20 -25.46 -23.46
CA VAL A 576 -10.64 -24.22 -22.78
C VAL A 576 -10.60 -23.03 -23.75
N GLU A 577 -11.36 -21.99 -23.42
CA GLU A 577 -11.24 -20.67 -24.03
C GLU A 577 -10.80 -19.70 -22.91
N VAL A 578 -9.66 -19.02 -23.11
CA VAL A 578 -9.18 -18.01 -22.16
C VAL A 578 -9.89 -16.69 -22.46
N PRO A 579 -10.66 -16.13 -21.51
CA PRO A 579 -11.37 -14.87 -21.69
C PRO A 579 -10.40 -13.75 -22.08
N PHE A 580 -10.78 -12.99 -23.10
CA PHE A 580 -10.01 -11.83 -23.56
C PHE A 580 -10.96 -10.68 -23.89
N VAL A 581 -10.76 -9.54 -23.25
CA VAL A 581 -11.50 -8.30 -23.52
C VAL A 581 -10.52 -7.28 -24.12
N PRO A 582 -10.73 -6.83 -25.37
CA PRO A 582 -9.92 -5.80 -26.01
C PRO A 582 -10.19 -4.42 -25.40
N GLY A 583 -9.31 -3.45 -25.69
CA GLY A 583 -9.50 -2.04 -25.30
C GLY A 583 -8.33 -1.44 -24.53
N ARG A 584 -7.24 -2.19 -24.32
CA ARG A 584 -5.98 -1.60 -23.85
C ARG A 584 -5.40 -0.70 -24.95
N THR A 585 -4.64 0.31 -24.53
CA THR A 585 -3.95 1.23 -25.43
C THR A 585 -2.45 1.23 -25.13
N ASP A 586 -1.66 1.81 -26.02
CA ASP A 586 -0.20 1.81 -25.91
C ASP A 586 0.27 3.19 -25.43
N ALA A 587 0.99 3.23 -24.32
CA ALA A 587 1.64 4.44 -23.81
C ALA A 587 2.88 4.78 -24.62
N THR A 588 3.34 6.03 -24.55
CA THR A 588 4.63 6.45 -25.05
C THR A 588 5.67 6.55 -23.91
N GLN A 589 6.95 6.76 -24.28
CA GLN A 589 8.00 6.96 -23.28
C GLN A 589 7.77 8.24 -22.48
N GLU A 590 7.24 9.29 -23.11
CA GLU A 590 6.93 10.58 -22.48
C GLU A 590 5.78 10.47 -21.48
N MET A 591 4.90 9.48 -21.63
CA MET A 591 3.81 9.14 -20.71
C MET A 591 4.26 8.23 -19.57
N THR A 592 5.54 7.91 -19.47
CA THR A 592 6.08 6.99 -18.46
C THR A 592 7.01 7.74 -17.51
N ASP A 593 6.61 7.85 -16.24
CA ASP A 593 7.47 8.34 -15.17
C ASP A 593 8.54 7.28 -14.85
N VAL A 594 9.68 7.34 -15.57
CA VAL A 594 10.74 6.33 -15.51
C VAL A 594 11.24 6.09 -14.08
N ALA A 595 11.43 7.16 -13.31
CA ALA A 595 11.97 7.06 -11.96
C ALA A 595 11.00 6.36 -11.00
N SER A 596 9.72 6.75 -11.03
CA SER A 596 8.73 6.13 -10.15
C SER A 596 8.29 4.75 -10.65
N PHE A 597 8.28 4.51 -11.96
CA PHE A 597 7.94 3.21 -12.55
C PHE A 597 9.04 2.16 -12.28
N ALA A 598 10.30 2.56 -12.11
CA ALA A 598 11.39 1.67 -11.74
C ALA A 598 11.14 0.97 -10.38
N LEU A 599 10.37 1.57 -9.49
CA LEU A 599 10.00 0.96 -8.20
C LEU A 599 9.04 -0.23 -8.33
N LEU A 600 8.47 -0.45 -9.52
CA LEU A 600 7.62 -1.62 -9.80
C LEU A 600 8.45 -2.85 -10.21
N GLU A 601 9.77 -2.73 -10.39
CA GLU A 601 10.63 -3.86 -10.71
C GLU A 601 10.56 -4.92 -9.60
N PRO A 602 10.15 -6.15 -9.92
CA PRO A 602 10.05 -7.20 -8.91
C PRO A 602 11.44 -7.55 -8.34
N THR A 603 11.59 -7.48 -7.03
CA THR A 603 12.76 -8.04 -6.32
C THR A 603 12.64 -9.56 -6.16
N ALA A 604 11.41 -10.06 -6.21
CA ALA A 604 11.09 -11.48 -6.26
C ALA A 604 9.81 -11.71 -7.06
N ASP A 605 9.76 -12.80 -7.78
CA ASP A 605 8.56 -13.30 -8.47
C ASP A 605 8.56 -14.83 -8.46
N ALA A 606 7.90 -15.38 -7.46
CA ALA A 606 7.82 -16.82 -7.26
C ALA A 606 7.12 -17.56 -8.43
N PHE A 607 6.22 -16.89 -9.13
CA PHE A 607 5.53 -17.45 -10.30
C PHE A 607 6.49 -17.71 -11.47
N ARG A 608 7.58 -16.93 -11.56
CA ARG A 608 8.68 -17.10 -12.53
C ARG A 608 9.94 -17.68 -11.91
N ASN A 609 9.88 -18.18 -10.68
CA ASN A 609 11.01 -18.70 -9.91
C ASN A 609 12.21 -17.74 -9.83
N TYR A 610 11.92 -16.45 -9.65
CA TYR A 610 12.90 -15.36 -9.57
C TYR A 610 13.02 -14.84 -8.14
N PHE A 611 14.25 -14.70 -7.68
CA PHE A 611 14.56 -14.09 -6.39
C PHE A 611 15.90 -13.36 -6.45
N ASN A 612 15.90 -12.06 -6.16
CA ASN A 612 17.11 -11.26 -6.03
C ASN A 612 17.44 -11.07 -4.55
N LYS A 613 18.43 -11.82 -4.06
CA LYS A 613 18.85 -11.82 -2.66
C LYS A 613 19.36 -10.45 -2.17
N GLU A 614 19.91 -9.62 -3.08
CA GLU A 614 20.49 -8.32 -2.72
C GLU A 614 19.43 -7.25 -2.46
N THR A 615 18.31 -7.34 -3.14
CA THR A 615 17.23 -6.34 -3.08
C THR A 615 16.00 -6.80 -2.31
N SER A 616 15.83 -8.11 -2.09
CA SER A 616 14.72 -8.66 -1.32
C SER A 616 14.95 -8.46 0.18
N TYR A 617 13.88 -8.12 0.88
CA TYR A 617 13.90 -7.81 2.33
C TYR A 617 13.23 -8.89 3.19
N ARG A 618 12.72 -9.96 2.58
CA ARG A 618 12.11 -11.13 3.22
C ARG A 618 12.57 -12.43 2.54
N SER A 619 12.20 -13.56 3.12
CA SER A 619 12.48 -14.87 2.52
C SER A 619 11.73 -15.06 1.19
N PRO A 620 12.20 -15.98 0.30
CA PRO A 620 11.51 -16.25 -0.97
C PRO A 620 10.03 -16.63 -0.82
N ALA A 621 9.68 -17.37 0.24
CA ALA A 621 8.30 -17.78 0.51
C ALA A 621 7.41 -16.61 0.96
N GLU A 622 7.92 -15.74 1.83
CA GLU A 622 7.21 -14.51 2.23
C GLU A 622 7.04 -13.55 1.06
N MET A 623 8.06 -13.42 0.19
CA MET A 623 7.95 -12.60 -1.02
C MET A 623 6.98 -13.21 -2.06
N MET A 624 6.76 -14.54 -2.04
CA MET A 624 5.71 -15.17 -2.83
C MET A 624 4.32 -14.73 -2.36
N VAL A 625 4.09 -14.76 -1.07
CA VAL A 625 2.81 -14.33 -0.47
C VAL A 625 2.59 -12.84 -0.73
N ASP A 626 3.62 -12.01 -0.50
CA ASP A 626 3.57 -10.58 -0.79
C ASP A 626 3.22 -10.27 -2.25
N LYS A 627 3.82 -11.01 -3.20
CA LYS A 627 3.50 -10.86 -4.63
C LYS A 627 2.09 -11.34 -4.96
N ALA A 628 1.62 -12.41 -4.34
CA ALA A 628 0.27 -12.92 -4.53
C ALA A 628 -0.78 -11.91 -3.99
N ASP A 629 -0.52 -11.31 -2.84
CA ASP A 629 -1.33 -10.23 -2.26
C ASP A 629 -1.38 -9.01 -3.23
N GLN A 630 -0.24 -8.56 -3.73
CA GLN A 630 -0.18 -7.47 -4.73
C GLN A 630 -0.92 -7.78 -6.04
N LEU A 631 -1.12 -9.05 -6.36
CA LEU A 631 -1.94 -9.50 -7.47
C LEU A 631 -3.38 -9.88 -7.06
N ASN A 632 -3.77 -9.53 -5.83
CA ASN A 632 -5.10 -9.81 -5.28
C ASN A 632 -5.51 -11.29 -5.39
N LEU A 633 -4.54 -12.22 -5.19
CA LEU A 633 -4.75 -13.66 -5.34
C LEU A 633 -5.08 -14.31 -4.01
N THR A 634 -6.00 -15.25 -4.03
CA THR A 634 -6.26 -16.17 -2.93
C THR A 634 -5.19 -17.27 -2.86
N VAL A 635 -5.14 -18.03 -1.75
CA VAL A 635 -4.22 -19.17 -1.60
C VAL A 635 -4.37 -20.20 -2.72
N PRO A 636 -5.59 -20.65 -3.13
CA PRO A 636 -5.74 -21.53 -4.27
C PRO A 636 -5.27 -20.94 -5.61
N GLU A 637 -5.57 -19.65 -5.88
CA GLU A 637 -5.13 -18.98 -7.10
C GLU A 637 -3.61 -18.85 -7.18
N MET A 638 -2.95 -18.48 -6.09
CA MET A 638 -1.50 -18.48 -5.98
C MET A 638 -0.92 -19.88 -6.25
N THR A 639 -1.48 -20.89 -5.61
CA THR A 639 -1.01 -22.29 -5.73
C THR A 639 -1.10 -22.78 -7.17
N VAL A 640 -2.27 -22.63 -7.81
CA VAL A 640 -2.47 -23.13 -9.18
C VAL A 640 -1.60 -22.37 -10.19
N LEU A 641 -1.39 -21.07 -10.00
CA LEU A 641 -0.51 -20.27 -10.87
C LEU A 641 0.95 -20.67 -10.74
N VAL A 642 1.47 -20.88 -9.52
CA VAL A 642 2.87 -21.32 -9.35
C VAL A 642 3.07 -22.67 -10.03
N GLY A 643 2.24 -23.67 -9.76
CA GLY A 643 2.36 -24.99 -10.38
C GLY A 643 2.22 -24.96 -11.89
N GLY A 644 1.26 -24.20 -12.41
CA GLY A 644 1.04 -24.04 -13.84
C GLY A 644 2.19 -23.34 -14.56
N MET A 645 2.70 -22.26 -13.99
CA MET A 645 3.87 -21.56 -14.55
C MET A 645 5.11 -22.46 -14.63
N ARG A 646 5.30 -23.39 -13.67
CA ARG A 646 6.40 -24.37 -13.74
C ARG A 646 6.27 -25.29 -14.94
N VAL A 647 5.13 -25.94 -15.10
CA VAL A 647 4.93 -26.89 -16.23
C VAL A 647 4.89 -26.19 -17.59
N LEU A 648 4.52 -24.91 -17.62
CA LEU A 648 4.51 -24.09 -18.83
C LEU A 648 5.90 -23.54 -19.20
N GLY A 649 6.94 -23.81 -18.42
CA GLY A 649 8.28 -23.23 -18.63
C GLY A 649 8.30 -21.71 -18.40
N GLY A 650 7.53 -21.24 -17.41
CA GLY A 650 7.40 -19.81 -17.07
C GLY A 650 8.58 -19.23 -16.32
N ASN A 651 9.59 -20.01 -15.94
CA ASN A 651 10.73 -19.58 -15.14
C ASN A 651 11.60 -18.53 -15.85
N THR A 652 12.05 -17.53 -15.11
CA THR A 652 13.02 -16.52 -15.60
C THR A 652 14.35 -17.20 -15.94
N GLY A 653 14.99 -16.78 -17.05
CA GLY A 653 16.29 -17.29 -17.45
C GLY A 653 16.30 -18.77 -17.89
N ASN A 654 15.12 -19.34 -18.17
CA ASN A 654 14.94 -20.74 -18.57
C ASN A 654 15.53 -21.74 -17.55
N ASN A 655 15.59 -21.41 -16.25
CA ASN A 655 16.01 -22.37 -15.24
C ASN A 655 14.94 -23.47 -15.08
N GLU A 656 15.38 -24.67 -14.71
CA GLU A 656 14.53 -25.86 -14.62
C GLU A 656 14.10 -26.18 -13.16
N HIS A 657 14.37 -25.29 -12.21
CA HIS A 657 13.98 -25.52 -10.82
C HIS A 657 12.45 -25.50 -10.67
N GLY A 658 11.91 -26.52 -10.03
CA GLY A 658 10.47 -26.69 -9.85
C GLY A 658 9.73 -27.21 -11.10
N VAL A 659 10.43 -27.46 -12.20
CA VAL A 659 9.84 -28.06 -13.42
C VAL A 659 9.76 -29.57 -13.21
N PHE A 660 8.63 -30.03 -12.65
CA PHE A 660 8.41 -31.44 -12.31
C PHE A 660 7.59 -32.17 -13.39
N THR A 661 7.97 -31.99 -14.64
CA THR A 661 7.30 -32.60 -15.78
C THR A 661 8.28 -32.85 -16.93
N ASP A 662 8.05 -33.90 -17.72
CA ASP A 662 8.75 -34.17 -18.98
C ASP A 662 8.06 -33.49 -20.19
N LYS A 663 6.91 -32.82 -19.97
CA LYS A 663 6.06 -32.19 -20.98
C LYS A 663 6.01 -30.66 -20.83
N VAL A 664 7.17 -30.04 -20.80
CA VAL A 664 7.26 -28.58 -20.65
C VAL A 664 6.49 -27.86 -21.76
N GLY A 665 5.71 -26.85 -21.42
CA GLY A 665 4.82 -26.14 -22.33
C GLY A 665 3.43 -26.75 -22.46
N THR A 666 3.13 -27.81 -21.69
CA THR A 666 1.83 -28.46 -21.62
C THR A 666 1.21 -28.24 -20.25
N LEU A 667 -0.03 -27.80 -20.18
CA LEU A 667 -0.69 -27.43 -18.91
C LEU A 667 -1.23 -28.68 -18.19
N THR A 668 -0.30 -29.46 -17.64
CA THR A 668 -0.61 -30.66 -16.83
C THR A 668 -0.53 -30.33 -15.34
N ASN A 669 -1.17 -31.14 -14.48
CA ASN A 669 -1.05 -31.04 -13.03
C ASN A 669 0.21 -31.73 -12.46
N ASP A 670 1.16 -32.08 -13.33
CA ASP A 670 2.38 -32.84 -13.01
C ASP A 670 3.20 -32.19 -11.85
N PHE A 671 3.22 -30.87 -11.76
CA PHE A 671 3.90 -30.19 -10.65
C PHE A 671 3.45 -30.75 -9.29
N PHE A 672 2.16 -30.82 -9.06
CA PHE A 672 1.59 -31.27 -7.79
C PHE A 672 1.73 -32.78 -7.61
N VAL A 673 1.47 -33.56 -8.65
CA VAL A 673 1.61 -35.01 -8.63
C VAL A 673 3.03 -35.40 -8.26
N ASN A 674 4.02 -34.84 -8.93
CA ASN A 674 5.44 -35.19 -8.74
C ASN A 674 6.05 -34.54 -7.47
N LEU A 675 5.57 -33.37 -7.03
CA LEU A 675 5.97 -32.79 -5.75
C LEU A 675 5.60 -33.70 -4.57
N LEU A 676 4.42 -34.30 -4.61
CA LEU A 676 3.86 -35.12 -3.52
C LEU A 676 4.22 -36.60 -3.67
N ASP A 677 4.87 -37.00 -4.76
CA ASP A 677 5.26 -38.38 -5.02
C ASP A 677 6.31 -38.87 -4.01
N MET A 678 5.96 -39.94 -3.28
CA MET A 678 6.81 -40.57 -2.26
C MET A 678 8.03 -41.29 -2.83
N SER A 679 8.09 -41.51 -4.15
CA SER A 679 9.27 -42.06 -4.82
C SER A 679 10.43 -41.07 -4.90
N THR A 680 10.19 -39.79 -4.69
CA THR A 680 11.20 -38.72 -4.72
C THR A 680 11.74 -38.43 -3.30
N VAL A 681 13.06 -38.40 -3.18
CA VAL A 681 13.76 -37.99 -1.94
C VAL A 681 14.46 -36.64 -2.17
N TRP A 682 14.05 -35.62 -1.43
CA TRP A 682 14.63 -34.29 -1.53
C TRP A 682 15.85 -34.14 -0.62
N LYS A 683 16.95 -33.57 -1.14
CA LYS A 683 18.17 -33.25 -0.39
C LYS A 683 18.61 -31.82 -0.73
N LYS A 684 19.16 -31.11 0.26
CA LYS A 684 19.77 -29.80 0.01
C LYS A 684 20.90 -29.96 -1.01
N ALA A 685 20.93 -29.04 -1.98
CA ALA A 685 22.06 -28.88 -2.89
C ALA A 685 23.17 -28.05 -2.23
N ASP A 686 24.36 -27.99 -2.87
CA ASP A 686 25.47 -27.15 -2.40
C ASP A 686 25.13 -25.65 -2.45
N GLN A 687 24.32 -25.26 -3.41
CA GLN A 687 23.82 -23.88 -3.53
C GLN A 687 22.68 -23.63 -2.53
N GLU A 688 22.80 -22.57 -1.74
CA GLU A 688 21.78 -22.16 -0.77
C GLU A 688 20.42 -21.93 -1.44
N GLY A 689 19.35 -22.44 -0.82
CA GLY A 689 17.98 -22.31 -1.30
C GLY A 689 17.60 -23.30 -2.41
N LEU A 690 18.51 -24.15 -2.88
CA LEU A 690 18.25 -25.21 -3.84
C LEU A 690 18.23 -26.61 -3.21
N TYR A 691 17.45 -27.47 -3.86
CA TYR A 691 17.27 -28.86 -3.47
C TYR A 691 17.29 -29.75 -4.71
N ASN A 692 17.84 -30.95 -4.56
CA ASN A 692 17.81 -31.99 -5.60
C ASN A 692 16.87 -33.11 -5.18
N GLY A 693 15.98 -33.52 -6.08
CA GLY A 693 15.09 -34.64 -5.91
C GLY A 693 15.66 -35.89 -6.58
N TYR A 694 15.80 -36.95 -5.81
CA TYR A 694 16.38 -38.22 -6.25
C TYR A 694 15.30 -39.31 -6.25
N ASP A 695 15.32 -40.17 -7.25
CA ASP A 695 14.52 -41.38 -7.23
C ASP A 695 14.96 -42.29 -6.06
N ARG A 696 14.01 -42.71 -5.24
CA ARG A 696 14.27 -43.44 -3.99
C ARG A 696 14.87 -44.83 -4.24
N SER A 697 14.54 -45.45 -5.39
CA SER A 697 14.98 -46.81 -5.74
C SER A 697 16.32 -46.83 -6.45
N SER A 698 16.53 -45.96 -7.44
CA SER A 698 17.74 -45.91 -8.25
C SER A 698 18.81 -44.96 -7.66
N GLY A 699 18.40 -43.96 -6.91
CA GLY A 699 19.30 -42.90 -6.42
C GLY A 699 19.66 -41.88 -7.50
N GLU A 700 19.09 -41.93 -8.67
CA GLU A 700 19.31 -41.00 -9.76
C GLU A 700 18.58 -39.69 -9.50
N GLN A 701 19.20 -38.55 -9.87
CA GLN A 701 18.56 -37.22 -9.75
C GLN A 701 17.47 -37.07 -10.82
N LYS A 702 16.25 -36.78 -10.40
CA LYS A 702 15.08 -36.56 -11.28
C LYS A 702 14.78 -35.05 -11.45
N TYR A 703 14.86 -34.29 -10.36
CA TYR A 703 14.40 -32.92 -10.33
C TYR A 703 15.36 -32.01 -9.54
N SER A 704 15.22 -30.72 -9.74
CA SER A 704 15.75 -29.70 -8.82
C SER A 704 14.63 -28.73 -8.43
N ALA A 705 14.72 -28.12 -7.25
CA ALA A 705 13.68 -27.25 -6.71
C ALA A 705 14.28 -26.11 -5.88
N THR A 706 13.53 -25.03 -5.78
CA THR A 706 13.78 -23.97 -4.80
C THR A 706 12.95 -24.19 -3.53
N THR A 707 13.21 -23.39 -2.50
CA THR A 707 12.37 -23.36 -1.30
C THR A 707 10.91 -23.06 -1.62
N VAL A 708 10.65 -22.17 -2.60
CA VAL A 708 9.31 -21.82 -3.05
C VAL A 708 8.57 -23.00 -3.66
N ASP A 709 9.25 -23.88 -4.38
CA ASP A 709 8.60 -25.06 -4.98
C ASP A 709 8.22 -26.08 -3.90
N LEU A 710 9.13 -26.32 -2.93
CA LEU A 710 8.94 -27.34 -1.91
C LEU A 710 7.97 -26.94 -0.79
N ILE A 711 7.71 -25.64 -0.60
CA ILE A 711 6.82 -25.20 0.48
C ILE A 711 5.38 -25.66 0.26
N PHE A 712 4.96 -25.88 -1.00
CA PHE A 712 3.65 -26.45 -1.34
C PHE A 712 3.50 -27.92 -0.91
N GLY A 713 4.60 -28.60 -0.62
CA GLY A 713 4.59 -29.95 -0.05
C GLY A 713 4.83 -30.00 1.46
N SER A 714 5.32 -28.94 2.07
CA SER A 714 5.78 -28.92 3.47
C SER A 714 4.96 -27.99 4.39
N ASN A 715 4.49 -26.84 3.92
CA ASN A 715 3.55 -26.03 4.67
C ASN A 715 2.18 -26.72 4.69
N THR A 716 1.58 -26.89 5.86
CA THR A 716 0.38 -27.73 6.04
C THR A 716 -0.83 -27.21 5.26
N GLU A 717 -0.97 -25.90 5.15
CA GLU A 717 -2.08 -25.26 4.47
C GLU A 717 -1.90 -25.28 2.94
N LEU A 718 -0.73 -24.90 2.45
CA LEU A 718 -0.40 -24.95 1.02
C LEU A 718 -0.44 -26.40 0.52
N ARG A 719 0.01 -27.36 1.34
CA ARG A 719 -0.07 -28.78 1.00
C ARG A 719 -1.53 -29.26 0.85
N ALA A 720 -2.40 -28.86 1.76
CA ALA A 720 -3.83 -29.25 1.66
C ALA A 720 -4.46 -28.78 0.33
N VAL A 721 -4.07 -27.59 -0.16
CA VAL A 721 -4.50 -27.10 -1.47
C VAL A 721 -3.80 -27.84 -2.62
N ALA A 722 -2.49 -28.07 -2.51
CA ALA A 722 -1.71 -28.81 -3.52
C ALA A 722 -2.23 -30.24 -3.72
N GLU A 723 -2.64 -30.93 -2.66
CA GLU A 723 -3.23 -32.27 -2.72
C GLU A 723 -4.50 -32.32 -3.59
N VAL A 724 -5.33 -31.28 -3.56
CA VAL A 724 -6.53 -31.20 -4.42
C VAL A 724 -6.15 -31.23 -5.89
N TYR A 725 -5.08 -30.53 -6.29
CA TYR A 725 -4.62 -30.51 -7.68
C TYR A 725 -3.80 -31.76 -8.07
N ALA A 726 -3.33 -32.54 -7.07
CA ALA A 726 -2.62 -33.79 -7.28
C ALA A 726 -3.53 -35.04 -7.44
N PHE A 727 -4.84 -34.92 -7.21
CA PHE A 727 -5.77 -36.04 -7.34
C PHE A 727 -5.81 -36.56 -8.77
N ASN A 728 -6.10 -37.88 -8.95
CA ASN A 728 -6.11 -38.52 -10.24
C ASN A 728 -7.16 -37.94 -11.22
N ASP A 729 -8.19 -37.32 -10.73
CA ASP A 729 -9.29 -36.70 -11.49
C ASP A 729 -9.20 -35.16 -11.55
N SER A 730 -8.10 -34.56 -11.11
CA SER A 730 -7.99 -33.11 -10.97
C SER A 730 -7.43 -32.39 -12.20
N GLN A 731 -7.02 -33.07 -13.26
CA GLN A 731 -6.41 -32.42 -14.44
C GLN A 731 -7.31 -31.32 -15.02
N GLU A 732 -8.59 -31.60 -15.22
CA GLU A 732 -9.54 -30.62 -15.78
C GLU A 732 -9.81 -29.47 -14.79
N LYS A 733 -9.97 -29.77 -13.51
CA LYS A 733 -10.11 -28.75 -12.46
C LYS A 733 -8.92 -27.83 -12.42
N PHE A 734 -7.69 -28.40 -12.43
CA PHE A 734 -6.45 -27.63 -12.41
C PHE A 734 -6.39 -26.65 -13.59
N VAL A 735 -6.66 -27.13 -14.81
CA VAL A 735 -6.64 -26.27 -16.02
C VAL A 735 -7.67 -25.15 -15.92
N ASN A 736 -8.90 -25.44 -15.49
CA ASN A 736 -9.94 -24.44 -15.38
C ASN A 736 -9.63 -23.40 -14.30
N ASP A 737 -9.10 -23.81 -13.16
CA ASP A 737 -8.73 -22.89 -12.09
C ASP A 737 -7.50 -22.05 -12.46
N PHE A 738 -6.53 -22.63 -13.18
CA PHE A 738 -5.41 -21.88 -13.75
C PHE A 738 -5.90 -20.80 -14.73
N VAL A 739 -6.81 -21.13 -15.64
CA VAL A 739 -7.36 -20.18 -16.62
C VAL A 739 -8.08 -19.03 -15.91
N LYS A 740 -8.85 -19.30 -14.84
CA LYS A 740 -9.50 -18.26 -14.05
C LYS A 740 -8.49 -17.32 -13.37
N ALA A 741 -7.51 -17.89 -12.66
CA ALA A 741 -6.49 -17.13 -11.99
C ALA A 741 -5.59 -16.34 -12.97
N TRP A 742 -5.23 -16.93 -14.10
CA TRP A 742 -4.52 -16.27 -15.19
C TRP A 742 -5.30 -15.07 -15.73
N THR A 743 -6.59 -15.28 -16.06
CA THR A 743 -7.47 -14.22 -16.57
C THR A 743 -7.58 -13.06 -15.57
N LYS A 744 -7.72 -13.38 -14.28
CA LYS A 744 -7.74 -12.38 -13.22
C LYS A 744 -6.47 -11.50 -13.26
N VAL A 745 -5.28 -12.09 -13.31
CA VAL A 745 -4.02 -11.33 -13.36
C VAL A 745 -3.94 -10.48 -14.64
N MET A 746 -4.36 -11.00 -15.79
CA MET A 746 -4.35 -10.27 -17.05
C MET A 746 -5.31 -9.07 -17.08
N GLN A 747 -6.26 -9.00 -16.15
CA GLN A 747 -7.32 -7.97 -16.13
C GLN A 747 -7.27 -7.04 -14.90
N LEU A 748 -6.32 -7.20 -13.98
CA LEU A 748 -6.23 -6.38 -12.77
C LEU A 748 -6.19 -4.88 -13.03
N ASP A 749 -5.62 -4.45 -14.14
CA ASP A 749 -5.50 -3.05 -14.57
C ASP A 749 -6.66 -2.53 -15.44
N ARG A 750 -7.71 -3.37 -15.65
CA ARG A 750 -8.86 -3.05 -16.50
C ARG A 750 -10.00 -2.45 -15.69
N PHE A 751 -9.80 -1.25 -15.17
CA PHE A 751 -10.79 -0.51 -14.38
C PHE A 751 -11.98 -0.02 -15.21
N ASP A 752 -11.89 -0.09 -16.52
CA ASP A 752 -12.96 0.18 -17.48
C ASP A 752 -14.01 -0.94 -17.57
N LEU A 753 -13.68 -2.15 -17.07
CA LEU A 753 -14.57 -3.33 -17.12
C LEU A 753 -15.37 -3.56 -15.83
N ARG A 754 -15.38 -2.63 -14.89
CA ARG A 754 -16.02 -2.80 -13.56
C ARG A 754 -17.49 -3.17 -13.58
N HIS A 755 -18.19 -2.94 -14.69
CA HIS A 755 -19.61 -3.28 -14.85
C HIS A 755 -19.83 -4.60 -15.60
N GLU A 756 -18.78 -5.30 -16.04
CA GLU A 756 -18.86 -6.49 -16.88
C GLU A 756 -18.25 -7.76 -16.24
N LEU A 757 -17.63 -7.65 -15.08
CA LEU A 757 -16.99 -8.74 -14.32
C LEU A 757 -17.71 -9.00 -13.01
#